data_24f772fd51b227fe87a7df0ef8814d01
#
_entry.id   24f772fd51b227fe87a7df0ef8814d01
#
_cell.length_a   1.000
_cell.length_b   1.000
_cell.length_c   1.000
_cell.angle_alpha   90.00
_cell.angle_beta   90.00
_cell.angle_gamma   90.00
#
_symmetry.space_group_name_H-M   'P 1'
#
loop_
_entity.id
_entity.type
_entity.pdbx_description
1 polymer ?
#
loop_
_entity_poly.entity_id
_entity_poly.type
_entity_poly.pdbx_seq_one_letter_code
_entity_poly.pdbx_strand_id
1 'polypeptide(L)'
;MGWERNGRWDLLLSIQVCEYSSLGSRRNLVHFSQPRSTWSLQESLNIDSHKPPAHKSDVESCRHNSISLGVINSSKPWQLKSEVSSEMAPDPRGQEDSGTVGSIIAGHRISLNVHYDNDSQPDKMGEGVTPLEERVASTGALSCESPLQLSSPEPVLSQSEPETEKVTHIDQVAVDDKGEIEQESLKSSVPSSSSFSEPRPDTPETTSAHSHSPECSPSAPSSQHFADSRPRTEMFKSPSKQAEYLNGPDQLIPSDAIKTWEPIGAVKLKIGDQGVSAHTPISVPTLLKKAADKYPHTNAMCVKRDGVWKGTTYKEYYDQVRTMAKAFIKLGLERFHGVCILGFNSPEWFISDLAAIFAGGFAAGIYTTNSAESCEHCAVNCEAQIWVVEDQKQLDKVLKIRESLPHLKTIIQYSGKPTVEGVISWAEAMAIGRQQPDTELDQRLCRIAVNQCCTLIYTSGTTGPPKGVMLSHDNLTWTAHANSINVDFHPGKEVLISFLPLSHVAAQMADIYTCMYAGGTCYFAQPDALKGSLGATLKEVRPTVFLGVPRVWEKIYEKMMEVGKKTTGVKRSIATWAKSIGLEANERKQRQDFRKPFCFSIANAVVFKKIKTVLGFDRCRLFISAAAPISPDIVRYFHSLDITLTEIYGMSESSGPHTIGLEKAFKVGSCGRTPPGFYTKLHNPDKDGNGEICMGGRHVSMGYLQMEDKTHEAIDDDGWLHSGDIGKLDSDNFLFITGRLKELIITAGGENVAPVLIEDTLKSELPCLSNCMLIGDKRKFLSILLTMKTNMNMDSGEPLDALAPAAIEWCRSVGSRANTIQDVLAGPDVNIMRAIQDGIDRANKLAPSNAQRIQKWTILPKDFSIPGGELGPTMKTKRPQVVLKYSETIERFYES
;
A
#
# COMPACT_ATOMS: atom_id res chain seq x y z
N MET A 1 9.29 40.79 5.67
CA MET A 1 9.42 41.56 6.91
C MET A 1 9.30 40.61 8.07
N GLY A 2 10.34 40.57 8.86
CA GLY A 2 10.61 39.58 9.87
C GLY A 2 9.68 39.53 11.07
N TRP A 3 9.70 38.39 11.69
CA TRP A 3 9.39 38.19 13.09
C TRP A 3 10.42 37.24 13.70
N GLU A 4 11.55 37.76 14.08
CA GLU A 4 12.32 37.26 15.20
C GLU A 4 11.81 37.97 16.45
N ARG A 5 11.48 37.21 17.49
CA ARG A 5 11.85 37.49 18.89
C ARG A 5 11.32 36.44 19.86
N ASN A 6 12.26 35.74 20.50
CA ASN A 6 12.36 35.46 21.93
C ASN A 6 11.08 35.03 22.67
N GLY A 7 10.91 33.72 22.78
CA GLY A 7 10.16 33.09 23.86
C GLY A 7 11.10 32.34 24.79
N ARG A 8 11.66 33.03 25.79
CA ARG A 8 12.32 32.45 26.96
C ARG A 8 11.27 31.67 27.75
N TRP A 9 11.44 30.38 27.84
CA TRP A 9 10.67 29.51 28.73
C TRP A 9 11.43 29.36 30.06
N ASP A 10 11.18 30.25 31.00
CA ASP A 10 11.51 30.06 32.40
C ASP A 10 10.36 29.29 33.06
N LEU A 11 10.56 28.00 33.27
CA LEU A 11 9.71 27.18 34.12
C LEU A 11 10.54 26.83 35.37
N LEU A 12 10.41 27.61 36.43
CA LEU A 12 10.81 27.28 37.80
C LEU A 12 9.92 26.10 38.25
N LEU A 13 10.48 24.90 38.24
CA LEU A 13 9.94 23.75 38.97
C LEU A 13 10.67 23.64 40.29
N SER A 14 10.04 24.11 41.38
CA SER A 14 10.41 23.73 42.73
C SER A 14 9.99 22.28 42.97
N ILE A 15 10.96 21.39 42.99
CA ILE A 15 10.77 20.01 43.46
C ILE A 15 11.23 19.98 44.89
N GLN A 16 10.26 19.81 45.81
CA GLN A 16 10.52 19.45 47.19
C GLN A 16 10.94 17.97 47.22
N VAL A 17 12.22 17.75 47.48
CA VAL A 17 12.77 16.42 47.76
C VAL A 17 12.52 16.15 49.24
N CYS A 18 11.68 15.17 49.54
CA CYS A 18 11.64 14.59 50.88
C CYS A 18 12.83 13.61 51.00
N GLU A 19 13.82 14.07 51.74
CA GLU A 19 14.86 13.22 52.26
C GLU A 19 14.33 12.36 53.41
N TYR A 20 14.44 11.04 53.28
CA TYR A 20 14.46 10.15 54.43
C TYR A 20 15.90 9.77 54.71
N SER A 21 16.46 10.32 55.81
CA SER A 21 17.72 9.93 56.37
C SER A 21 17.50 8.77 57.35
N SER A 22 18.27 7.68 57.21
CA SER A 22 18.83 6.99 58.41
C SER A 22 19.95 6.03 58.01
N LEU A 23 21.13 6.35 58.46
CA LEU A 23 22.15 5.58 59.15
C LEU A 23 22.67 4.25 58.54
N GLY A 24 23.91 4.24 58.08
CA GLY A 24 24.88 3.39 58.75
C GLY A 24 25.95 2.79 57.87
N SER A 25 27.12 3.42 57.87
CA SER A 25 28.49 2.83 57.84
C SER A 25 28.99 1.87 56.72
N ARG A 26 29.90 2.44 55.95
CA ARG A 26 31.31 2.06 55.73
C ARG A 26 31.67 0.68 55.15
N ARG A 27 32.41 0.80 54.11
CA ARG A 27 33.68 0.19 53.65
C ARG A 27 33.70 -0.81 52.54
N ASN A 28 34.29 -0.35 51.46
CA ASN A 28 35.48 -0.86 50.73
C ASN A 28 35.49 -2.24 50.05
N LEU A 29 35.67 -2.14 48.73
CA LEU A 29 36.76 -2.79 47.94
C LEU A 29 36.62 -4.24 47.48
N VAL A 30 36.73 -4.40 46.19
CA VAL A 30 37.64 -5.28 45.42
C VAL A 30 37.08 -6.63 44.91
N HIS A 31 36.99 -6.69 43.60
CA HIS A 31 37.44 -7.73 42.68
C HIS A 31 36.91 -9.19 42.71
N PHE A 32 36.61 -9.61 41.50
CA PHE A 32 36.94 -10.87 40.79
C PHE A 32 35.91 -11.99 40.69
N SER A 33 35.64 -12.31 39.38
CA SER A 33 35.60 -13.65 38.78
C SER A 33 34.41 -14.54 39.01
N GLN A 34 33.89 -14.98 37.86
CA GLN A 34 33.13 -16.24 37.64
C GLN A 34 33.83 -17.46 38.23
N PRO A 35 33.22 -18.61 38.53
CA PRO A 35 32.62 -19.45 37.52
C PRO A 35 31.46 -20.37 37.96
N ARG A 36 30.84 -20.98 36.92
CA ARG A 36 30.16 -22.27 36.80
C ARG A 36 29.93 -23.12 38.03
N SER A 37 28.68 -23.61 38.20
CA SER A 37 28.40 -25.05 38.25
C SER A 37 26.92 -25.35 38.56
N THR A 38 26.40 -26.30 37.81
CA THR A 38 25.30 -27.24 38.04
C THR A 38 25.10 -27.65 39.51
N TRP A 39 23.83 -27.86 39.89
CA TRP A 39 23.39 -29.03 40.71
C TRP A 39 21.88 -29.18 40.65
N SER A 40 21.44 -30.40 40.50
CA SER A 40 20.10 -30.97 40.55
C SER A 40 19.72 -31.41 41.95
N LEU A 41 18.44 -31.87 42.07
CA LEU A 41 17.84 -32.74 43.14
C LEU A 41 16.96 -31.98 44.13
N GLN A 42 15.69 -32.24 44.15
CA GLN A 42 14.91 -33.37 44.69
C GLN A 42 14.44 -33.18 46.15
N GLU A 43 13.18 -33.53 46.35
CA GLU A 43 12.48 -34.00 47.58
C GLU A 43 12.12 -32.93 48.62
N SER A 44 10.98 -32.99 49.30
CA SER A 44 9.93 -34.01 49.49
C SER A 44 8.82 -33.46 50.40
N LEU A 45 7.61 -33.98 50.24
CA LEU A 45 6.59 -34.37 51.26
C LEU A 45 6.03 -33.25 52.17
N ASN A 46 4.77 -33.17 52.52
CA ASN A 46 3.74 -34.19 52.90
C ASN A 46 2.35 -33.51 53.08
N ILE A 47 1.23 -34.19 52.70
CA ILE A 47 0.08 -34.73 53.42
C ILE A 47 -0.79 -33.70 54.10
N ASP A 48 -2.13 -33.64 53.84
CA ASP A 48 -3.26 -34.51 54.15
C ASP A 48 -4.57 -34.05 53.51
N SER A 49 -5.29 -34.81 52.85
CA SER A 49 -6.42 -35.75 53.07
C SER A 49 -7.80 -35.06 53.11
N HIS A 50 -8.65 -35.49 52.21
CA HIS A 50 -9.93 -36.12 52.46
C HIS A 50 -10.69 -36.52 51.16
N LYS A 51 -10.99 -37.81 51.07
CA LYS A 51 -11.88 -38.50 50.11
C LYS A 51 -13.09 -39.13 50.90
N PRO A 52 -14.01 -39.87 50.23
CA PRO A 52 -14.90 -39.70 49.10
C PRO A 52 -16.39 -39.96 49.50
N PRO A 53 -17.35 -40.37 48.66
CA PRO A 53 -17.43 -41.63 47.99
C PRO A 53 -18.11 -41.71 46.60
N ALA A 54 -17.94 -42.91 46.04
CA ALA A 54 -18.24 -43.43 44.75
C ALA A 54 -19.68 -43.95 44.52
N HIS A 55 -20.01 -44.19 43.21
CA HIS A 55 -20.72 -45.37 42.68
C HIS A 55 -20.53 -45.39 41.13
N LYS A 56 -19.89 -46.38 40.55
CA LYS A 56 -20.29 -47.63 39.87
C LYS A 56 -21.44 -47.46 38.88
N SER A 57 -21.40 -47.96 37.65
CA SER A 57 -21.06 -49.20 36.97
C SER A 57 -21.30 -48.99 35.47
N ASP A 58 -20.87 -49.66 34.46
CA ASP A 58 -20.41 -50.95 33.98
C ASP A 58 -20.06 -50.76 32.51
N VAL A 59 -18.94 -51.24 32.04
CA VAL A 59 -18.53 -52.48 31.37
C VAL A 59 -19.11 -52.73 29.96
N GLU A 60 -18.26 -52.83 28.99
CA GLU A 60 -17.97 -53.82 27.94
C GLU A 60 -17.40 -53.14 26.68
N SER A 61 -16.28 -53.40 26.31
CA SER A 61 -15.44 -54.42 25.65
C SER A 61 -15.50 -54.38 24.14
N CYS A 62 -14.38 -54.25 23.49
CA CYS A 62 -13.75 -55.22 22.61
C CYS A 62 -12.51 -54.67 21.87
N ARG A 63 -11.35 -55.26 22.25
CA ARG A 63 -10.26 -55.86 21.44
C ARG A 63 -9.59 -55.11 20.30
N HIS A 64 -8.39 -54.73 20.58
CA HIS A 64 -7.11 -55.22 20.07
C HIS A 64 -7.02 -55.64 18.59
N ASN A 65 -6.13 -54.93 17.86
CA ASN A 65 -5.06 -55.59 17.08
C ASN A 65 -3.87 -54.65 16.94
N SER A 66 -2.79 -55.03 17.56
CA SER A 66 -1.44 -54.54 17.42
C SER A 66 -0.75 -55.31 16.29
N ILE A 67 0.00 -54.62 15.39
CA ILE A 67 1.03 -55.23 14.56
C ILE A 67 2.29 -54.44 14.74
N SER A 68 3.32 -55.16 15.12
CA SER A 68 4.65 -54.72 15.50
C SER A 68 5.55 -54.43 14.27
N LEU A 69 6.50 -53.56 14.54
CA LEU A 69 7.63 -53.14 13.73
C LEU A 69 8.55 -54.31 13.34
N GLY A 70 9.05 -54.26 12.11
CA GLY A 70 10.23 -54.92 11.66
C GLY A 70 11.16 -53.95 10.94
N VAL A 71 12.32 -53.73 11.54
CA VAL A 71 13.43 -52.98 10.97
C VAL A 71 14.19 -53.92 10.06
N ILE A 72 14.42 -53.55 8.78
CA ILE A 72 15.50 -54.14 7.94
C ILE A 72 16.25 -53.02 7.23
N ASN A 73 17.50 -52.98 7.50
CA ASN A 73 18.58 -52.23 6.87
C ASN A 73 19.10 -53.03 5.69
N SER A 74 19.13 -52.53 4.46
CA SER A 74 20.15 -52.94 3.49
C SER A 74 20.28 -51.98 2.30
N SER A 75 21.47 -51.53 2.11
CA SER A 75 22.07 -50.80 1.01
C SER A 75 22.20 -51.67 -0.26
N LYS A 76 21.78 -51.17 -1.42
CA LYS A 76 22.47 -51.21 -2.72
C LYS A 76 21.50 -50.97 -3.92
N PRO A 77 22.01 -50.45 -5.06
CA PRO A 77 21.17 -49.81 -6.11
C PRO A 77 20.70 -50.85 -7.16
N TRP A 78 19.52 -50.60 -7.73
CA TRP A 78 18.96 -51.38 -8.85
C TRP A 78 19.17 -50.63 -10.16
N GLN A 79 19.82 -51.37 -11.11
CA GLN A 79 19.81 -51.05 -12.54
C GLN A 79 18.59 -51.71 -13.17
N LEU A 80 17.85 -50.95 -13.96
CA LEU A 80 16.82 -51.48 -14.85
C LEU A 80 17.36 -51.58 -16.27
N LYS A 81 17.39 -52.82 -16.79
CA LYS A 81 17.55 -53.15 -18.24
C LYS A 81 16.19 -53.09 -18.88
N SER A 82 16.16 -52.43 -20.05
CA SER A 82 15.06 -52.47 -21.01
C SER A 82 15.17 -53.69 -21.93
N GLU A 83 14.11 -54.47 -22.08
CA GLU A 83 13.92 -55.35 -23.24
C GLU A 83 12.67 -54.91 -24.00
N VAL A 84 12.90 -54.74 -25.32
CA VAL A 84 11.90 -54.41 -26.35
C VAL A 84 11.60 -55.70 -27.09
N SER A 85 10.34 -56.02 -27.30
CA SER A 85 9.91 -56.93 -28.34
C SER A 85 8.89 -56.32 -29.26
N SER A 86 9.20 -56.41 -30.50
CA SER A 86 8.52 -55.92 -31.70
C SER A 86 7.36 -56.84 -32.17
N GLU A 87 6.36 -56.24 -32.82
CA GLU A 87 5.67 -56.82 -34.03
C GLU A 87 4.59 -55.83 -34.50
N MET A 88 4.73 -55.33 -35.62
CA MET A 88 4.36 -55.44 -37.01
C MET A 88 3.32 -54.49 -37.51
N ALA A 89 3.69 -53.80 -38.57
CA ALA A 89 2.93 -52.90 -39.47
C ALA A 89 2.10 -53.78 -40.51
N PRO A 90 1.37 -53.25 -41.54
CA PRO A 90 1.60 -51.98 -42.25
C PRO A 90 0.36 -51.19 -42.78
N ASP A 91 0.51 -49.91 -43.05
CA ASP A 91 0.39 -49.08 -44.30
C ASP A 91 -0.97 -48.88 -45.02
N PRO A 92 -1.10 -47.95 -45.95
CA PRO A 92 -0.66 -46.52 -45.94
C PRO A 92 -1.75 -45.53 -46.40
N ARG A 93 -1.61 -44.23 -46.23
CA ARG A 93 -1.75 -43.12 -47.20
C ARG A 93 -1.80 -41.74 -46.55
N GLY A 94 -0.82 -41.02 -46.78
CA GLY A 94 -0.53 -39.64 -47.16
C GLY A 94 -1.38 -38.50 -46.74
N GLN A 95 -0.76 -37.61 -45.96
CA GLN A 95 -0.53 -36.20 -46.34
C GLN A 95 0.15 -35.48 -45.17
N GLU A 96 1.08 -34.63 -45.55
CA GLU A 96 1.95 -33.84 -44.68
C GLU A 96 1.15 -32.94 -43.79
N ASP A 97 1.52 -32.91 -42.50
CA ASP A 97 1.47 -31.67 -41.71
C ASP A 97 2.44 -31.79 -40.54
N SER A 98 3.03 -30.65 -40.23
CA SER A 98 4.10 -30.37 -39.28
C SER A 98 3.87 -30.97 -37.89
N GLY A 99 4.81 -31.80 -37.43
CA GLY A 99 4.66 -32.62 -36.25
C GLY A 99 4.93 -31.92 -34.93
N THR A 100 3.97 -32.06 -34.10
CA THR A 100 4.12 -31.89 -32.65
C THR A 100 4.33 -33.26 -32.04
N VAL A 101 5.45 -33.47 -31.37
CA VAL A 101 5.71 -34.70 -30.62
C VAL A 101 5.22 -34.51 -29.18
N GLY A 102 4.13 -35.18 -28.88
CA GLY A 102 3.64 -35.27 -27.51
C GLY A 102 3.77 -36.69 -26.97
N SER A 103 4.33 -36.84 -25.79
CA SER A 103 4.31 -38.08 -25.03
C SER A 103 3.31 -37.99 -23.88
N ILE A 104 2.51 -39.01 -23.72
CA ILE A 104 1.52 -39.14 -22.64
C ILE A 104 2.09 -40.08 -21.59
N ILE A 105 2.20 -39.60 -20.37
CA ILE A 105 2.35 -40.40 -19.15
C ILE A 105 1.37 -39.86 -18.10
N ALA A 106 0.49 -40.74 -17.66
CA ALA A 106 -0.41 -40.55 -16.52
C ALA A 106 -1.31 -39.29 -16.54
N GLY A 107 -2.16 -39.20 -17.60
CA GLY A 107 -3.35 -38.32 -17.52
C GLY A 107 -3.13 -36.83 -17.67
N HIS A 108 -1.89 -36.33 -17.84
CA HIS A 108 -1.64 -34.90 -18.08
C HIS A 108 -0.83 -34.68 -19.36
N ARG A 109 -1.30 -33.75 -20.15
CA ARG A 109 -0.70 -33.36 -21.44
C ARG A 109 0.23 -32.17 -21.18
N ILE A 110 1.53 -32.35 -21.42
CA ILE A 110 2.51 -31.28 -21.38
C ILE A 110 2.94 -30.96 -22.80
N SER A 111 2.76 -29.73 -23.25
CA SER A 111 3.24 -29.24 -24.53
C SER A 111 4.52 -28.43 -24.32
N LEU A 112 5.58 -28.85 -24.97
CA LEU A 112 6.86 -28.14 -25.02
C LEU A 112 7.07 -27.60 -26.43
N ASN A 113 7.14 -26.28 -26.56
CA ASN A 113 7.58 -25.62 -27.78
C ASN A 113 9.09 -25.41 -27.69
N VAL A 114 9.81 -26.02 -28.64
CA VAL A 114 11.25 -25.80 -28.82
C VAL A 114 11.44 -25.03 -30.13
N HIS A 115 11.95 -23.83 -30.04
CA HIS A 115 12.48 -23.05 -31.17
C HIS A 115 13.92 -23.48 -31.41
N TYR A 116 14.24 -23.84 -32.66
CA TYR A 116 15.60 -23.99 -33.15
C TYR A 116 15.96 -22.77 -33.98
N ASP A 117 16.96 -22.04 -33.54
CA ASP A 117 17.71 -21.09 -34.36
C ASP A 117 18.77 -21.89 -35.15
N ASN A 118 18.79 -21.71 -36.46
CA ASN A 118 19.84 -22.18 -37.33
C ASN A 118 20.57 -20.98 -37.92
N ASP A 119 21.73 -20.69 -37.36
CA ASP A 119 22.80 -19.95 -38.05
C ASP A 119 23.85 -20.93 -38.50
N SER A 120 24.07 -20.96 -39.81
CA SER A 120 25.39 -21.22 -40.43
C SER A 120 25.29 -21.14 -41.96
N GLN A 121 25.99 -20.16 -42.51
CA GLN A 121 26.40 -20.09 -43.92
C GLN A 121 27.47 -21.20 -44.19
N PRO A 122 27.83 -21.59 -45.49
CA PRO A 122 28.21 -20.70 -46.55
C PRO A 122 28.00 -21.15 -48.01
N ASP A 123 28.15 -20.17 -48.89
CA ASP A 123 28.79 -20.20 -50.23
C ASP A 123 28.11 -20.82 -51.48
N LYS A 124 27.94 -19.88 -52.44
CA LYS A 124 28.28 -19.85 -53.86
C LYS A 124 27.28 -20.25 -54.96
N MET A 125 27.14 -19.27 -55.86
CA MET A 125 26.92 -19.27 -57.32
C MET A 125 25.49 -19.66 -57.83
N GLY A 126 24.89 -18.78 -58.64
CA GLY A 126 25.09 -18.32 -59.95
C GLY A 126 23.81 -17.89 -60.63
N GLU A 127 23.86 -16.79 -61.35
CA GLU A 127 23.12 -16.41 -62.57
C GLU A 127 21.57 -16.59 -62.58
N GLY A 128 20.73 -15.66 -62.90
CA GLY A 128 20.77 -14.61 -63.88
C GLY A 128 19.39 -14.01 -64.11
N VAL A 129 19.42 -12.85 -64.69
CA VAL A 129 18.38 -12.22 -65.52
C VAL A 129 17.32 -11.35 -64.89
N THR A 130 17.52 -10.09 -65.08
CA THR A 130 16.67 -8.90 -65.11
C THR A 130 15.59 -8.94 -66.23
N PRO A 131 14.80 -7.91 -66.52
CA PRO A 131 14.58 -6.57 -65.91
C PRO A 131 13.15 -6.02 -66.08
N LEU A 132 12.94 -4.80 -65.74
CA LEU A 132 12.22 -3.66 -66.40
C LEU A 132 11.49 -2.85 -65.34
N GLU A 133 11.95 -1.65 -65.15
CA GLU A 133 11.67 -0.30 -65.69
C GLU A 133 10.34 0.27 -65.25
N GLU A 134 10.14 1.48 -64.93
CA GLU A 134 10.67 2.80 -65.31
C GLU A 134 10.25 3.87 -64.28
N ARG A 135 11.08 4.78 -63.94
CA ARG A 135 11.34 6.19 -64.32
C ARG A 135 10.58 7.21 -63.50
N VAL A 136 10.97 8.40 -63.23
CA VAL A 136 12.09 9.31 -63.65
C VAL A 136 12.07 10.49 -62.67
N ALA A 137 13.04 10.96 -62.23
CA ALA A 137 14.10 11.95 -62.49
C ALA A 137 13.85 13.21 -61.63
N SER A 138 14.72 14.00 -61.20
CA SER A 138 16.12 14.43 -61.40
C SER A 138 16.27 15.75 -60.66
N THR A 139 17.26 16.17 -60.19
CA THR A 139 18.62 16.59 -60.33
C THR A 139 18.95 17.46 -59.15
N GLY A 140 20.08 17.67 -58.70
CA GLY A 140 21.44 17.65 -59.13
C GLY A 140 22.38 17.88 -57.97
N ALA A 141 23.57 17.47 -58.19
CA ALA A 141 24.75 17.41 -57.35
C ALA A 141 25.52 18.71 -57.25
N LEU A 142 26.38 18.80 -56.24
CA LEU A 142 27.82 19.05 -56.28
C LEU A 142 28.27 19.40 -54.87
N SER A 143 28.95 18.56 -54.21
CA SER A 143 30.39 18.32 -54.05
C SER A 143 31.17 19.34 -53.20
N CYS A 144 31.85 18.76 -52.21
CA CYS A 144 33.21 19.00 -51.76
C CYS A 144 33.53 20.04 -50.70
N GLU A 145 34.19 19.49 -49.71
CA GLU A 145 35.38 19.93 -48.96
C GLU A 145 35.26 20.71 -47.66
N SER A 146 35.70 20.01 -46.61
CA SER A 146 36.25 20.59 -45.36
C SER A 146 37.72 21.03 -45.60
N PRO A 147 38.45 21.67 -44.68
CA PRO A 147 38.20 22.23 -43.37
C PRO A 147 38.84 23.66 -43.23
N LEU A 148 38.64 24.35 -42.11
CA LEU A 148 39.69 25.05 -41.35
C LEU A 148 39.16 25.88 -40.16
N GLN A 149 39.98 25.94 -39.19
CA GLN A 149 39.95 26.49 -37.86
C GLN A 149 39.85 28.00 -37.74
N LEU A 150 39.52 28.44 -36.51
CA LEU A 150 40.03 29.57 -35.76
C LEU A 150 39.12 30.81 -35.58
N SER A 151 38.99 31.04 -34.31
CA SER A 151 39.09 32.29 -33.52
C SER A 151 37.84 33.06 -33.15
N SER A 152 37.65 33.11 -31.84
CA SER A 152 36.96 34.17 -31.11
C SER A 152 37.65 35.53 -31.32
N PRO A 153 36.91 36.62 -31.15
CA PRO A 153 37.12 37.44 -29.97
C PRO A 153 35.81 38.07 -29.36
N GLU A 154 35.81 38.19 -28.05
CA GLU A 154 35.20 39.28 -27.31
C GLU A 154 36.06 40.56 -27.37
N PRO A 155 35.65 41.68 -26.76
CA PRO A 155 34.39 42.32 -26.46
C PRO A 155 34.30 43.77 -26.97
N VAL A 156 33.16 44.45 -26.92
CA VAL A 156 33.11 45.92 -26.71
C VAL A 156 31.81 46.34 -26.05
N LEU A 157 31.98 47.06 -24.94
CA LEU A 157 31.07 47.90 -24.21
C LEU A 157 30.55 49.07 -25.05
N SER A 158 29.28 49.43 -24.94
CA SER A 158 28.84 50.82 -24.86
C SER A 158 27.59 51.03 -24.08
N GLN A 159 27.74 51.90 -23.14
CA GLN A 159 26.77 52.53 -22.26
C GLN A 159 25.74 53.34 -23.01
N SER A 160 24.49 53.42 -22.48
CA SER A 160 23.77 54.67 -22.31
C SER A 160 22.48 54.45 -21.49
N GLU A 161 22.51 54.85 -20.28
CA GLU A 161 21.38 55.53 -19.59
C GLU A 161 21.44 57.04 -19.90
N PRO A 162 20.47 57.92 -19.57
CA PRO A 162 19.33 57.76 -18.70
C PRO A 162 18.05 58.44 -19.24
N GLU A 163 16.93 58.32 -18.58
CA GLU A 163 16.15 59.51 -18.09
C GLU A 163 15.06 59.15 -17.09
N THR A 164 15.10 59.92 -16.08
CA THR A 164 14.25 60.04 -14.88
C THR A 164 12.98 60.85 -15.18
N GLU A 165 11.85 60.43 -14.58
CA GLU A 165 10.88 61.42 -14.12
C GLU A 165 10.35 61.08 -12.73
N LYS A 166 10.48 62.10 -11.91
CA LYS A 166 10.08 62.27 -10.51
C LYS A 166 8.59 62.53 -10.45
N VAL A 167 8.06 62.32 -9.24
CA VAL A 167 7.21 63.23 -8.42
C VAL A 167 6.22 62.38 -7.67
N THR A 168 5.94 62.46 -6.38
CA THR A 168 6.26 63.38 -5.26
C THR A 168 5.95 62.70 -3.95
N HIS A 169 6.76 63.03 -2.96
CA HIS A 169 6.52 62.90 -1.53
C HIS A 169 5.24 63.64 -1.06
N ILE A 170 4.56 63.07 -0.11
CA ILE A 170 3.98 63.80 1.06
C ILE A 170 4.03 62.88 2.29
N ASP A 171 4.86 63.22 3.15
CA ASP A 171 4.98 63.59 4.54
C ASP A 171 4.41 62.63 5.60
N GLN A 172 5.34 62.28 6.48
CA GLN A 172 5.24 61.84 7.84
C GLN A 172 4.54 62.89 8.71
N VAL A 173 3.65 62.42 9.58
CA VAL A 173 3.43 63.06 10.89
C VAL A 173 3.43 61.95 11.96
N ALA A 174 4.39 62.08 12.83
CA ALA A 174 4.42 61.43 14.13
C ALA A 174 3.69 62.31 15.13
N VAL A 175 2.87 61.73 15.97
CA VAL A 175 2.55 62.30 17.31
C VAL A 175 2.27 61.15 18.30
N ASP A 176 2.85 61.35 19.49
CA ASP A 176 2.84 60.59 20.71
C ASP A 176 1.48 60.48 21.41
N ASP A 177 1.37 59.39 22.15
CA ASP A 177 1.04 59.22 23.55
C ASP A 177 -0.28 59.75 24.16
N LYS A 178 -0.96 58.82 24.87
CA LYS A 178 -1.93 59.03 25.98
C LYS A 178 -3.39 59.34 25.64
N GLY A 179 -4.22 58.45 26.15
CA GLY A 179 -5.63 58.74 26.44
C GLY A 179 -6.45 57.48 26.73
N GLU A 180 -6.50 57.14 28.02
CA GLU A 180 -7.60 56.36 28.60
C GLU A 180 -8.94 57.02 28.33
N ILE A 181 -10.01 56.22 28.49
CA ILE A 181 -11.42 56.51 28.74
C ILE A 181 -12.29 55.83 27.71
N GLU A 182 -13.35 55.16 27.96
CA GLU A 182 -14.26 54.80 29.03
C GLU A 182 -15.14 53.64 28.56
N GLN A 183 -15.51 52.81 29.48
CA GLN A 183 -16.57 51.82 29.31
C GLN A 183 -17.93 52.50 29.22
N GLU A 184 -18.74 52.18 28.23
CA GLU A 184 -20.17 52.33 28.38
C GLU A 184 -20.86 50.98 28.30
N SER A 185 -21.39 50.64 29.47
CA SER A 185 -22.26 49.54 29.72
C SER A 185 -23.70 49.85 29.28
N LEU A 186 -24.30 49.00 28.48
CA LEU A 186 -25.76 48.97 28.39
C LEU A 186 -26.29 47.64 28.93
N LYS A 187 -26.79 47.70 30.13
CA LYS A 187 -27.65 46.73 30.81
C LYS A 187 -29.05 46.84 30.21
N SER A 188 -29.68 45.73 29.91
CA SER A 188 -31.11 45.48 30.14
C SER A 188 -31.31 43.98 30.17
N SER A 189 -31.46 43.43 31.28
CA SER A 189 -32.63 43.06 32.07
C SER A 189 -33.23 41.74 31.64
N VAL A 190 -32.90 40.73 32.46
CA VAL A 190 -33.62 39.46 32.62
C VAL A 190 -34.92 39.68 33.39
N PRO A 191 -35.98 38.97 33.07
CA PRO A 191 -36.85 38.46 34.15
C PRO A 191 -36.83 36.94 34.20
N SER A 192 -36.69 36.50 35.43
CA SER A 192 -36.79 35.14 35.91
C SER A 192 -38.21 34.61 35.97
N SER A 193 -38.28 33.29 35.87
CA SER A 193 -39.23 32.35 36.43
C SER A 193 -40.62 32.24 35.85
N SER A 194 -40.89 31.06 35.28
CA SER A 194 -41.97 30.21 35.79
C SER A 194 -41.86 28.78 35.18
N SER A 195 -41.92 27.85 36.07
CA SER A 195 -42.09 26.42 35.89
C SER A 195 -43.27 26.05 35.00
N PHE A 196 -43.06 25.19 34.02
CA PHE A 196 -44.11 24.29 33.53
C PHE A 196 -43.60 22.88 33.26
N SER A 197 -44.25 21.96 33.83
CA SER A 197 -44.17 20.54 33.84
C SER A 197 -44.46 19.90 32.47
N GLU A 198 -43.76 18.81 32.20
CA GLU A 198 -44.05 17.88 31.10
C GLU A 198 -45.50 17.36 31.15
N PRO A 199 -46.09 17.01 30.03
CA PRO A 199 -47.12 15.99 30.01
C PRO A 199 -46.62 14.76 29.19
N ARG A 200 -46.68 13.61 29.86
CA ARG A 200 -46.69 12.30 29.21
C ARG A 200 -48.05 12.09 28.53
N PRO A 201 -48.13 11.44 27.38
CA PRO A 201 -49.43 10.95 26.89
C PRO A 201 -49.70 9.57 27.39
N ASP A 202 -50.95 9.45 27.79
CA ASP A 202 -51.62 8.30 28.38
C ASP A 202 -51.85 7.15 27.38
N THR A 203 -51.84 5.95 27.92
CA THR A 203 -52.37 4.72 27.36
C THR A 203 -53.88 4.63 27.63
N PRO A 204 -54.67 4.02 26.79
CA PRO A 204 -55.96 3.51 27.19
C PRO A 204 -55.93 1.99 27.36
N GLU A 205 -56.42 1.62 28.54
CA GLU A 205 -56.77 0.25 28.97
C GLU A 205 -58.02 -0.31 28.26
N THR A 206 -57.95 -1.60 28.09
CA THR A 206 -58.79 -2.71 28.54
C THR A 206 -59.96 -3.11 27.69
N THR A 207 -60.04 -4.38 27.38
CA THR A 207 -61.00 -5.29 28.01
C THR A 207 -60.62 -6.78 27.80
N SER A 208 -60.86 -7.53 28.81
CA SER A 208 -60.59 -8.91 29.14
C SER A 208 -61.38 -9.97 28.35
N ALA A 209 -60.81 -11.20 28.19
CA ALA A 209 -61.43 -12.44 28.71
C ALA A 209 -60.58 -13.70 28.45
N HIS A 210 -60.20 -14.39 29.49
CA HIS A 210 -60.05 -15.83 29.76
C HIS A 210 -59.82 -16.80 28.61
N SER A 211 -58.89 -17.78 28.56
CA SER A 211 -58.60 -18.79 29.61
C SER A 211 -57.58 -19.81 29.05
N HIS A 212 -56.85 -20.43 30.01
CA HIS A 212 -56.21 -21.76 29.99
C HIS A 212 -54.86 -21.94 29.28
N SER A 213 -53.81 -22.04 30.11
CA SER A 213 -52.60 -22.82 29.91
C SER A 213 -52.89 -24.33 29.84
N PRO A 214 -52.02 -25.14 29.20
CA PRO A 214 -51.02 -25.83 30.01
C PRO A 214 -49.64 -25.93 29.40
N GLU A 215 -48.68 -26.16 30.27
CA GLU A 215 -47.27 -26.41 30.11
C GLU A 215 -46.95 -27.54 29.13
N CYS A 216 -45.88 -27.37 28.35
CA CYS A 216 -44.99 -28.47 27.96
C CYS A 216 -43.60 -27.93 27.57
N SER A 217 -42.58 -28.55 28.09
CA SER A 217 -41.15 -28.32 27.98
C SER A 217 -40.58 -28.52 26.55
N PRO A 218 -39.38 -27.99 26.25
CA PRO A 218 -38.92 -27.80 24.89
C PRO A 218 -38.24 -29.03 24.30
N SER A 219 -38.66 -29.44 23.13
CA SER A 219 -37.94 -30.31 22.23
C SER A 219 -37.32 -29.47 21.11
N ALA A 220 -36.06 -29.77 20.79
CA ALA A 220 -35.26 -29.12 19.76
C ALA A 220 -35.93 -29.09 18.37
N PRO A 221 -35.88 -27.99 17.62
CA PRO A 221 -36.30 -28.03 16.24
C PRO A 221 -35.13 -28.41 15.32
N SER A 222 -35.37 -29.48 14.59
CA SER A 222 -34.69 -29.88 13.39
C SER A 222 -34.56 -28.74 12.38
N SER A 223 -33.41 -28.72 11.69
CA SER A 223 -33.10 -27.91 10.52
C SER A 223 -34.27 -27.88 9.51
N GLN A 224 -34.99 -26.78 9.45
CA GLN A 224 -35.83 -26.47 8.29
C GLN A 224 -35.08 -25.42 7.44
N HIS A 225 -34.66 -25.86 6.24
CA HIS A 225 -34.33 -25.01 5.15
C HIS A 225 -35.43 -24.00 4.88
N PHE A 226 -35.18 -22.73 5.17
CA PHE A 226 -35.92 -21.64 4.54
C PHE A 226 -35.50 -21.56 3.06
N ALA A 227 -36.23 -22.25 2.22
CA ALA A 227 -36.25 -22.03 0.80
C ALA A 227 -36.84 -20.64 0.55
N ASP A 228 -35.98 -19.70 0.15
CA ASP A 228 -36.37 -18.40 -0.39
C ASP A 228 -37.14 -18.65 -1.69
N SER A 229 -38.49 -18.55 -1.62
CA SER A 229 -39.37 -18.72 -2.77
C SER A 229 -39.44 -17.48 -3.65
N ARG A 230 -38.30 -17.02 -4.15
CA ARG A 230 -38.28 -16.19 -5.36
C ARG A 230 -38.08 -17.12 -6.55
N PRO A 231 -38.76 -16.87 -7.68
CA PRO A 231 -38.59 -17.75 -8.85
C PRO A 231 -37.12 -17.68 -9.31
N ARG A 232 -36.37 -18.66 -8.88
CA ARG A 232 -35.05 -18.93 -9.41
C ARG A 232 -35.24 -19.38 -10.84
N THR A 233 -34.61 -18.62 -11.75
CA THR A 233 -34.08 -19.17 -12.95
C THR A 233 -35.01 -19.42 -14.14
N GLU A 234 -34.87 -18.52 -15.04
CA GLU A 234 -34.74 -18.83 -16.47
C GLU A 234 -34.22 -17.65 -17.31
N MET A 235 -33.95 -16.50 -16.64
CA MET A 235 -33.76 -15.23 -17.38
C MET A 235 -32.35 -14.97 -17.92
N PHE A 236 -31.32 -15.66 -17.46
CA PHE A 236 -29.97 -15.24 -17.83
C PHE A 236 -29.10 -16.39 -18.37
N LYS A 237 -29.43 -16.83 -19.58
CA LYS A 237 -28.59 -17.82 -20.30
C LYS A 237 -27.55 -17.20 -21.23
N SER A 238 -27.44 -15.85 -21.30
CA SER A 238 -26.42 -15.18 -22.11
C SER A 238 -26.01 -13.82 -21.53
N PRO A 239 -24.75 -13.38 -21.68
CA PRO A 239 -24.28 -12.07 -21.21
C PRO A 239 -25.09 -10.86 -21.73
N SER A 240 -25.65 -10.96 -22.95
CA SER A 240 -26.49 -9.91 -23.53
C SER A 240 -27.78 -9.63 -22.75
N LYS A 241 -28.31 -10.63 -22.05
CA LYS A 241 -29.52 -10.46 -21.23
C LYS A 241 -29.23 -9.84 -19.87
N GLN A 242 -28.01 -9.93 -19.36
CA GLN A 242 -27.59 -9.28 -18.11
C GLN A 242 -27.63 -7.75 -18.23
N ALA A 243 -27.36 -7.21 -19.43
CA ALA A 243 -27.42 -5.76 -19.69
C ALA A 243 -28.81 -5.17 -19.60
N GLU A 244 -29.86 -5.97 -19.69
CA GLU A 244 -31.26 -5.54 -19.69
C GLU A 244 -31.91 -5.64 -18.28
N TYR A 245 -31.21 -6.15 -17.30
CA TYR A 245 -31.74 -6.29 -15.94
C TYR A 245 -31.87 -4.92 -15.25
N LEU A 246 -33.04 -4.63 -14.70
CA LEU A 246 -33.41 -3.31 -14.17
C LEU A 246 -34.03 -3.46 -12.77
N ASN A 247 -33.23 -3.85 -11.79
CA ASN A 247 -33.74 -4.09 -10.43
C ASN A 247 -33.11 -3.20 -9.35
N GLY A 248 -32.37 -2.20 -9.76
CA GLY A 248 -31.68 -1.26 -8.85
C GLY A 248 -30.21 -1.55 -8.62
N PRO A 249 -29.49 -0.57 -8.05
CA PRO A 249 -28.02 -0.61 -8.00
C PRO A 249 -27.43 -1.68 -7.06
N ASP A 250 -28.23 -2.29 -6.20
CA ASP A 250 -27.80 -3.33 -5.25
C ASP A 250 -28.19 -4.75 -5.72
N GLN A 251 -28.59 -4.89 -6.99
CA GLN A 251 -28.94 -6.19 -7.53
C GLN A 251 -27.72 -7.10 -7.65
N LEU A 252 -27.97 -8.41 -7.58
CA LEU A 252 -26.97 -9.46 -7.78
C LEU A 252 -27.32 -10.22 -9.07
N ILE A 253 -26.42 -10.18 -10.06
CA ILE A 253 -26.57 -11.00 -11.26
C ILE A 253 -26.20 -12.45 -10.91
N PRO A 254 -27.10 -13.42 -11.20
CA PRO A 254 -26.78 -14.83 -11.01
C PRO A 254 -25.54 -15.23 -11.79
N SER A 255 -24.52 -15.75 -11.09
CA SER A 255 -23.28 -16.25 -11.67
C SER A 255 -22.74 -17.38 -10.81
N ASP A 256 -22.25 -18.43 -11.46
CA ASP A 256 -21.47 -19.50 -10.84
C ASP A 256 -19.96 -19.31 -11.04
N ALA A 257 -19.55 -18.28 -11.83
CA ALA A 257 -18.16 -17.97 -12.07
C ALA A 257 -17.49 -17.44 -10.80
N ILE A 258 -16.40 -18.08 -10.37
CA ILE A 258 -15.62 -17.68 -9.20
C ILE A 258 -14.70 -16.51 -9.54
N LYS A 259 -14.27 -16.41 -10.79
CA LYS A 259 -13.36 -15.42 -11.37
C LYS A 259 -13.79 -15.05 -12.77
N THR A 260 -13.40 -13.88 -13.25
CA THR A 260 -13.66 -13.44 -14.63
C THR A 260 -12.60 -12.44 -15.08
N TRP A 261 -12.40 -12.33 -16.36
CA TRP A 261 -11.55 -11.34 -17.05
C TRP A 261 -12.34 -10.51 -18.07
N GLU A 262 -13.63 -10.79 -18.18
CA GLU A 262 -14.52 -10.09 -19.10
C GLU A 262 -15.02 -8.77 -18.52
N PRO A 263 -15.03 -7.67 -19.30
CA PRO A 263 -15.49 -6.37 -18.84
C PRO A 263 -16.90 -6.39 -18.24
N ILE A 264 -17.81 -7.15 -18.85
CA ILE A 264 -19.22 -7.28 -18.44
C ILE A 264 -19.47 -8.46 -17.50
N GLY A 265 -18.44 -9.23 -17.18
CA GLY A 265 -18.53 -10.45 -16.39
C GLY A 265 -19.07 -10.17 -14.98
N ALA A 266 -19.70 -11.18 -14.40
CA ALA A 266 -20.16 -11.17 -13.01
C ALA A 266 -19.62 -12.39 -12.27
N VAL A 267 -19.27 -12.26 -11.00
CA VAL A 267 -18.73 -13.34 -10.18
C VAL A 267 -19.71 -13.77 -9.10
N LYS A 268 -19.59 -15.01 -8.65
CA LYS A 268 -20.29 -15.54 -7.48
C LYS A 268 -19.72 -14.91 -6.22
N LEU A 269 -20.56 -14.23 -5.44
CA LEU A 269 -20.10 -13.64 -4.17
C LEU A 269 -19.93 -14.71 -3.09
N LYS A 270 -18.83 -14.61 -2.35
CA LYS A 270 -18.49 -15.52 -1.23
C LYS A 270 -19.17 -15.05 0.07
N ILE A 271 -20.50 -14.92 0.06
CA ILE A 271 -21.28 -14.50 1.22
C ILE A 271 -21.31 -15.61 2.24
N GLY A 272 -20.87 -15.32 3.46
CA GLY A 272 -20.92 -16.27 4.58
C GLY A 272 -22.24 -16.21 5.31
N ASP A 273 -22.47 -17.19 6.17
CA ASP A 273 -23.75 -17.33 6.90
C ASP A 273 -23.84 -16.39 8.12
N GLN A 274 -22.72 -15.95 8.66
CA GLN A 274 -22.67 -15.19 9.91
C GLN A 274 -21.57 -14.13 9.95
N GLY A 275 -21.72 -13.16 10.86
CA GLY A 275 -20.72 -12.15 11.13
C GLY A 275 -20.46 -11.19 9.97
N VAL A 276 -19.23 -10.72 9.83
CA VAL A 276 -18.83 -9.73 8.82
C VAL A 276 -19.04 -10.24 7.40
N SER A 277 -18.81 -11.54 7.16
CA SER A 277 -18.98 -12.15 5.84
C SER A 277 -20.43 -12.23 5.36
N ALA A 278 -21.40 -12.21 6.28
CA ALA A 278 -22.83 -12.23 5.97
C ALA A 278 -23.42 -10.85 5.66
N HIS A 279 -22.61 -9.77 5.70
CA HIS A 279 -23.09 -8.42 5.42
C HIS A 279 -23.74 -8.33 4.03
N THR A 280 -24.92 -7.71 3.97
CA THR A 280 -25.68 -7.54 2.72
C THR A 280 -24.86 -6.77 1.69
N PRO A 281 -24.67 -7.30 0.47
CA PRO A 281 -23.99 -6.58 -0.60
C PRO A 281 -24.70 -5.27 -0.94
N ILE A 282 -23.92 -4.21 -1.10
CA ILE A 282 -24.42 -2.92 -1.60
C ILE A 282 -23.46 -2.40 -2.68
N SER A 283 -23.99 -1.60 -3.59
CA SER A 283 -23.16 -0.94 -4.59
C SER A 283 -22.46 0.30 -4.06
N VAL A 284 -21.42 0.76 -4.74
CA VAL A 284 -20.73 2.02 -4.41
C VAL A 284 -21.68 3.23 -4.48
N PRO A 285 -22.59 3.36 -5.48
CA PRO A 285 -23.62 4.41 -5.46
C PRO A 285 -24.49 4.39 -4.19
N THR A 286 -24.93 3.21 -3.76
CA THR A 286 -25.70 3.07 -2.52
C THR A 286 -24.89 3.44 -1.29
N LEU A 287 -23.58 3.10 -1.26
CA LEU A 287 -22.70 3.47 -0.16
C LEU A 287 -22.62 5.00 0.00
N LEU A 288 -22.35 5.75 -1.10
CA LEU A 288 -22.31 7.21 -1.04
C LEU A 288 -23.67 7.81 -0.69
N LYS A 289 -24.77 7.26 -1.23
CA LYS A 289 -26.13 7.71 -0.89
C LYS A 289 -26.41 7.57 0.60
N LYS A 290 -26.09 6.39 1.18
CA LYS A 290 -26.23 6.14 2.62
C LYS A 290 -25.38 7.10 3.46
N ALA A 291 -24.14 7.40 3.02
CA ALA A 291 -23.30 8.38 3.69
C ALA A 291 -23.89 9.80 3.63
N ALA A 292 -24.39 10.22 2.47
CA ALA A 292 -25.03 11.53 2.27
C ALA A 292 -26.31 11.66 3.10
N ASP A 293 -27.13 10.62 3.20
CA ASP A 293 -28.35 10.61 3.99
C ASP A 293 -28.05 10.66 5.50
N LYS A 294 -27.02 9.90 5.95
CA LYS A 294 -26.70 9.80 7.37
C LYS A 294 -25.89 10.97 7.90
N TYR A 295 -25.02 11.55 7.07
CA TYR A 295 -24.08 12.60 7.44
C TYR A 295 -24.15 13.85 6.52
N PRO A 296 -25.34 14.37 6.19
CA PRO A 296 -25.52 15.38 5.12
C PRO A 296 -24.69 16.63 5.30
N HIS A 297 -24.44 17.06 6.56
CA HIS A 297 -23.72 18.29 6.89
C HIS A 297 -22.28 18.04 7.34
N THR A 298 -21.81 16.79 7.41
CA THR A 298 -20.42 16.48 7.71
C THR A 298 -19.59 16.67 6.46
N ASN A 299 -18.43 17.31 6.58
CA ASN A 299 -17.49 17.39 5.47
C ASN A 299 -16.99 15.99 5.11
N ALA A 300 -17.25 15.56 3.88
CA ALA A 300 -16.66 14.33 3.33
C ALA A 300 -15.18 14.55 3.01
N MET A 301 -14.86 15.72 2.49
CA MET A 301 -13.51 16.09 2.05
C MET A 301 -13.22 17.57 2.27
N CYS A 302 -11.93 17.87 2.47
CA CYS A 302 -11.44 19.24 2.64
C CYS A 302 -10.17 19.44 1.81
N VAL A 303 -10.12 20.51 1.04
CA VAL A 303 -8.94 20.90 0.24
C VAL A 303 -8.48 22.30 0.62
N LYS A 304 -7.17 22.52 0.64
CA LYS A 304 -6.61 23.82 0.94
C LYS A 304 -6.40 24.62 -0.34
N ARG A 305 -7.20 25.65 -0.55
CA ARG A 305 -7.09 26.58 -1.70
C ARG A 305 -6.91 28.00 -1.15
N ASP A 306 -5.97 28.73 -1.71
CA ASP A 306 -5.62 30.11 -1.29
C ASP A 306 -5.28 30.19 0.23
N GLY A 307 -4.62 29.15 0.75
CA GLY A 307 -4.24 29.06 2.16
C GLY A 307 -5.38 28.71 3.13
N VAL A 308 -6.62 28.57 2.66
CA VAL A 308 -7.82 28.29 3.46
C VAL A 308 -8.36 26.89 3.15
N TRP A 309 -8.73 26.14 4.21
CA TRP A 309 -9.42 24.87 4.05
C TRP A 309 -10.88 25.08 3.61
N LYS A 310 -11.23 24.53 2.45
CA LYS A 310 -12.58 24.51 1.90
C LYS A 310 -13.14 23.09 2.01
N GLY A 311 -14.24 22.94 2.72
CA GLY A 311 -14.92 21.65 2.92
C GLY A 311 -16.01 21.44 1.86
N THR A 312 -16.23 20.17 1.53
CA THR A 312 -17.38 19.68 0.76
C THR A 312 -18.11 18.65 1.61
N THR A 313 -19.38 18.90 1.90
CA THR A 313 -20.20 18.00 2.70
C THR A 313 -20.56 16.71 1.93
N TYR A 314 -21.00 15.65 2.64
CA TYR A 314 -21.43 14.41 2.00
C TYR A 314 -22.63 14.64 1.04
N LYS A 315 -23.53 15.57 1.39
CA LYS A 315 -24.67 15.96 0.51
C LYS A 315 -24.15 16.59 -0.78
N GLU A 316 -23.26 17.58 -0.66
CA GLU A 316 -22.67 18.25 -1.82
C GLU A 316 -21.80 17.28 -2.64
N TYR A 317 -21.09 16.36 -2.01
CA TYR A 317 -20.30 15.34 -2.68
C TYR A 317 -21.20 14.45 -3.54
N TYR A 318 -22.29 13.94 -2.97
CA TYR A 318 -23.27 13.13 -3.71
C TYR A 318 -23.86 13.89 -4.91
N ASP A 319 -24.25 15.16 -4.73
CA ASP A 319 -24.81 15.99 -5.79
C ASP A 319 -23.78 16.30 -6.89
N GLN A 320 -22.51 16.54 -6.53
CA GLN A 320 -21.43 16.76 -7.49
C GLN A 320 -21.08 15.49 -8.28
N VAL A 321 -21.05 14.32 -7.62
CA VAL A 321 -20.84 13.03 -8.28
C VAL A 321 -21.96 12.76 -9.29
N ARG A 322 -23.23 12.95 -8.94
CA ARG A 322 -24.34 12.80 -9.88
C ARG A 322 -24.22 13.77 -11.06
N THR A 323 -23.83 15.01 -10.78
CA THR A 323 -23.64 16.04 -11.82
C THR A 323 -22.55 15.63 -12.81
N MET A 324 -21.39 15.19 -12.31
CA MET A 324 -20.28 14.75 -13.17
C MET A 324 -20.61 13.44 -13.90
N ALA A 325 -21.33 12.51 -13.29
CA ALA A 325 -21.79 11.29 -13.95
C ALA A 325 -22.70 11.61 -15.15
N LYS A 326 -23.62 12.55 -15.00
CA LYS A 326 -24.46 13.05 -16.12
C LYS A 326 -23.59 13.71 -17.20
N ALA A 327 -22.54 14.44 -16.81
CA ALA A 327 -21.60 14.99 -17.78
C ALA A 327 -20.89 13.89 -18.56
N PHE A 328 -20.34 12.88 -17.87
CA PHE A 328 -19.68 11.75 -18.52
C PHE A 328 -20.58 11.02 -19.51
N ILE A 329 -21.83 10.77 -19.13
CA ILE A 329 -22.83 10.17 -20.03
C ILE A 329 -23.05 11.04 -21.27
N LYS A 330 -23.23 12.35 -21.08
CA LYS A 330 -23.44 13.29 -22.18
C LYS A 330 -22.23 13.42 -23.11
N LEU A 331 -21.03 13.31 -22.54
CA LEU A 331 -19.75 13.32 -23.26
C LEU A 331 -19.44 11.98 -23.94
N GLY A 332 -20.34 11.01 -23.81
CA GLY A 332 -20.32 9.76 -24.55
C GLY A 332 -19.79 8.56 -23.79
N LEU A 333 -19.62 8.60 -22.46
CA LEU A 333 -19.22 7.43 -21.70
C LEU A 333 -20.26 6.31 -21.83
N GLU A 334 -19.84 5.17 -22.29
CA GLU A 334 -20.64 3.95 -22.35
C GLU A 334 -20.39 3.09 -21.11
N ARG A 335 -21.32 2.15 -20.85
CA ARG A 335 -21.13 1.21 -19.72
C ARG A 335 -19.94 0.30 -20.00
N PHE A 336 -19.20 -0.03 -18.92
CA PHE A 336 -18.03 -0.90 -18.98
C PHE A 336 -16.86 -0.36 -19.82
N HIS A 337 -16.80 0.95 -20.04
CA HIS A 337 -15.64 1.63 -20.61
C HIS A 337 -14.94 2.49 -19.54
N GLY A 338 -13.65 2.74 -19.77
CA GLY A 338 -12.80 3.41 -18.79
C GLY A 338 -12.97 4.93 -18.73
N VAL A 339 -12.91 5.47 -17.52
CA VAL A 339 -12.54 6.85 -17.23
C VAL A 339 -11.17 6.83 -16.59
N CYS A 340 -10.13 7.25 -17.33
CA CYS A 340 -8.78 7.36 -16.81
C CYS A 340 -8.60 8.65 -16.03
N ILE A 341 -8.13 8.56 -14.77
CA ILE A 341 -7.95 9.70 -13.88
C ILE A 341 -6.45 9.85 -13.59
N LEU A 342 -5.85 10.96 -14.06
CA LEU A 342 -4.41 11.22 -14.00
C LEU A 342 -4.13 12.54 -13.30
N GLY A 343 -3.92 12.50 -12.00
CA GLY A 343 -3.64 13.68 -11.22
C GLY A 343 -3.32 13.36 -9.76
N PHE A 344 -2.89 14.40 -9.02
CA PHE A 344 -2.71 14.32 -7.59
C PHE A 344 -4.05 14.28 -6.85
N ASN A 345 -4.02 13.85 -5.60
CA ASN A 345 -5.20 13.71 -4.73
C ASN A 345 -5.95 15.04 -4.57
N SER A 346 -7.22 15.04 -4.95
CA SER A 346 -8.07 16.24 -4.98
C SER A 346 -9.55 15.88 -4.91
N PRO A 347 -10.44 16.85 -4.61
CA PRO A 347 -11.89 16.63 -4.72
C PRO A 347 -12.31 16.18 -6.11
N GLU A 348 -11.68 16.71 -7.16
CA GLU A 348 -11.96 16.38 -8.54
C GLU A 348 -11.65 14.92 -8.85
N TRP A 349 -10.59 14.38 -8.24
CA TRP A 349 -10.24 12.96 -8.34
C TRP A 349 -11.32 12.07 -7.73
N PHE A 350 -11.75 12.36 -6.49
CA PHE A 350 -12.81 11.62 -5.77
C PHE A 350 -14.14 11.66 -6.53
N ILE A 351 -14.51 12.84 -7.06
CA ILE A 351 -15.75 13.02 -7.82
C ILE A 351 -15.67 12.25 -9.14
N SER A 352 -14.53 12.26 -9.83
CA SER A 352 -14.35 11.54 -11.10
C SER A 352 -14.43 10.02 -10.92
N ASP A 353 -13.82 9.49 -9.87
CA ASP A 353 -13.85 8.06 -9.50
C ASP A 353 -15.31 7.59 -9.34
N LEU A 354 -16.03 8.23 -8.44
CA LEU A 354 -17.41 7.85 -8.19
C LEU A 354 -18.36 8.18 -9.36
N ALA A 355 -18.11 9.26 -10.12
CA ALA A 355 -18.94 9.61 -11.28
C ALA A 355 -18.81 8.57 -12.41
N ALA A 356 -17.60 8.03 -12.64
CA ALA A 356 -17.40 6.93 -13.58
C ALA A 356 -18.23 5.70 -13.18
N ILE A 357 -18.17 5.34 -11.90
CA ILE A 357 -18.93 4.20 -11.33
C ILE A 357 -20.45 4.44 -11.42
N PHE A 358 -20.93 5.64 -11.09
CA PHE A 358 -22.35 6.01 -11.19
C PHE A 358 -22.86 5.93 -12.63
N ALA A 359 -22.04 6.32 -13.60
CA ALA A 359 -22.37 6.22 -15.03
C ALA A 359 -22.31 4.78 -15.56
N GLY A 360 -21.85 3.81 -14.74
CA GLY A 360 -21.71 2.40 -15.11
C GLY A 360 -20.46 2.09 -15.91
N GLY A 361 -19.47 3.00 -15.91
CA GLY A 361 -18.12 2.79 -16.45
C GLY A 361 -17.14 2.29 -15.41
N PHE A 362 -15.87 2.17 -15.79
CA PHE A 362 -14.77 1.83 -14.91
C PHE A 362 -14.04 3.08 -14.44
N ALA A 363 -13.86 3.22 -13.14
CA ALA A 363 -12.90 4.17 -12.60
C ALA A 363 -11.47 3.57 -12.71
N ALA A 364 -10.58 4.25 -13.42
CA ALA A 364 -9.21 3.79 -13.67
C ALA A 364 -8.20 4.85 -13.25
N GLY A 365 -7.66 4.72 -12.04
CA GLY A 365 -6.63 5.63 -11.52
C GLY A 365 -5.26 5.37 -12.16
N ILE A 366 -4.68 6.40 -12.77
CA ILE A 366 -3.38 6.32 -13.44
C ILE A 366 -2.32 7.05 -12.60
N TYR A 367 -1.16 6.46 -12.43
CA TYR A 367 -0.06 7.10 -11.68
C TYR A 367 0.49 8.32 -12.43
N THR A 368 0.61 9.44 -11.72
CA THR A 368 1.20 10.69 -12.28
C THR A 368 2.66 10.53 -12.70
N THR A 369 3.32 9.46 -12.28
CA THR A 369 4.69 9.10 -12.64
C THR A 369 4.79 8.17 -13.86
N ASN A 370 3.67 7.69 -14.40
CA ASN A 370 3.66 6.86 -15.60
C ASN A 370 4.19 7.67 -16.81
N SER A 371 4.91 6.99 -17.69
CA SER A 371 5.25 7.50 -19.01
C SER A 371 4.00 7.53 -19.91
N ALA A 372 4.10 8.19 -21.06
CA ALA A 372 3.00 8.23 -22.03
C ALA A 372 2.60 6.82 -22.50
N GLU A 373 3.57 5.95 -22.78
CA GLU A 373 3.37 4.56 -23.22
C GLU A 373 2.67 3.72 -22.14
N SER A 374 3.01 3.93 -20.85
CA SER A 374 2.30 3.26 -19.74
C SER A 374 0.88 3.78 -19.57
N CYS A 375 0.64 5.06 -19.87
CA CYS A 375 -0.71 5.64 -19.90
C CYS A 375 -1.53 5.06 -21.05
N GLU A 376 -0.94 4.94 -22.25
CA GLU A 376 -1.54 4.32 -23.43
C GLU A 376 -1.99 2.89 -23.15
N HIS A 377 -1.07 2.06 -22.62
CA HIS A 377 -1.39 0.68 -22.28
C HIS A 377 -2.61 0.57 -21.35
N CYS A 378 -2.67 1.38 -20.29
CA CYS A 378 -3.80 1.37 -19.36
C CYS A 378 -5.09 1.79 -20.05
N ALA A 379 -5.05 2.85 -20.87
CA ALA A 379 -6.22 3.38 -21.57
C ALA A 379 -6.76 2.44 -22.64
N VAL A 380 -5.88 1.79 -23.40
CA VAL A 380 -6.26 0.79 -24.40
C VAL A 380 -6.89 -0.42 -23.72
N ASN A 381 -6.27 -0.92 -22.62
CA ASN A 381 -6.78 -2.08 -21.90
C ASN A 381 -8.19 -1.87 -21.32
N CYS A 382 -8.53 -0.67 -20.83
CA CYS A 382 -9.88 -0.39 -20.31
C CYS A 382 -10.80 0.31 -21.34
N GLU A 383 -10.41 0.37 -22.60
CA GLU A 383 -11.16 1.05 -23.66
C GLU A 383 -11.59 2.46 -23.23
N ALA A 384 -10.64 3.24 -22.71
CA ALA A 384 -10.93 4.53 -22.08
C ALA A 384 -11.59 5.50 -23.05
N GLN A 385 -12.78 6.00 -22.66
CA GLN A 385 -13.53 6.98 -23.46
C GLN A 385 -13.38 8.39 -22.92
N ILE A 386 -13.02 8.53 -21.62
CA ILE A 386 -12.81 9.82 -20.98
C ILE A 386 -11.48 9.82 -20.25
N TRP A 387 -10.74 10.92 -20.39
CA TRP A 387 -9.61 11.24 -19.55
C TRP A 387 -9.90 12.43 -18.66
N VAL A 388 -9.60 12.33 -17.37
CA VAL A 388 -9.60 13.44 -16.41
C VAL A 388 -8.18 13.67 -15.97
N VAL A 389 -7.60 14.82 -16.33
CA VAL A 389 -6.21 15.16 -16.07
C VAL A 389 -6.10 16.36 -15.14
N GLU A 390 -5.06 16.40 -14.31
CA GLU A 390 -4.86 17.50 -13.37
C GLU A 390 -4.50 18.80 -14.07
N ASP A 391 -3.37 18.81 -14.74
CA ASP A 391 -2.73 20.01 -15.28
C ASP A 391 -2.17 19.78 -16.69
N GLN A 392 -1.56 20.81 -17.25
CA GLN A 392 -0.95 20.74 -18.59
C GLN A 392 0.13 19.65 -18.67
N LYS A 393 0.92 19.44 -17.63
CA LYS A 393 1.97 18.40 -17.61
C LYS A 393 1.40 16.99 -17.77
N GLN A 394 0.27 16.71 -17.15
CA GLN A 394 -0.40 15.43 -17.32
C GLN A 394 -1.13 15.36 -18.66
N LEU A 395 -1.72 16.47 -19.10
CA LEU A 395 -2.36 16.58 -20.41
C LEU A 395 -1.36 16.27 -21.55
N ASP A 396 -0.15 16.79 -21.47
CA ASP A 396 0.89 16.58 -22.51
C ASP A 396 1.20 15.10 -22.73
N LYS A 397 1.06 14.25 -21.71
CA LYS A 397 1.22 12.78 -21.85
C LYS A 397 0.10 12.17 -22.65
N VAL A 398 -1.15 12.60 -22.38
CA VAL A 398 -2.33 12.09 -23.08
C VAL A 398 -2.34 12.55 -24.52
N LEU A 399 -1.93 13.80 -24.79
CA LEU A 399 -1.85 14.33 -26.16
C LEU A 399 -0.84 13.56 -27.01
N LYS A 400 0.28 13.11 -26.45
CA LYS A 400 1.28 12.28 -27.17
C LYS A 400 0.75 10.94 -27.65
N ILE A 401 -0.27 10.38 -26.97
CA ILE A 401 -0.83 9.06 -27.24
C ILE A 401 -2.26 9.16 -27.82
N ARG A 402 -2.76 10.37 -28.05
CA ARG A 402 -4.17 10.59 -28.43
C ARG A 402 -4.59 9.82 -29.68
N GLU A 403 -3.71 9.75 -30.67
CA GLU A 403 -3.95 9.04 -31.94
C GLU A 403 -4.01 7.52 -31.78
N SER A 404 -3.36 6.98 -30.74
CA SER A 404 -3.38 5.55 -30.38
C SER A 404 -4.58 5.15 -29.54
N LEU A 405 -5.49 6.07 -29.21
CA LEU A 405 -6.64 5.83 -28.34
C LEU A 405 -7.96 5.85 -29.14
N PRO A 406 -8.37 4.73 -29.76
CA PRO A 406 -9.51 4.71 -30.70
C PRO A 406 -10.86 4.99 -30.02
N HIS A 407 -10.97 4.73 -28.72
CA HIS A 407 -12.20 4.92 -27.94
C HIS A 407 -12.32 6.28 -27.29
N LEU A 408 -11.24 7.09 -27.29
CA LEU A 408 -11.21 8.38 -26.60
C LEU A 408 -12.17 9.41 -27.21
N LYS A 409 -13.11 9.88 -26.42
CA LYS A 409 -14.14 10.87 -26.80
C LYS A 409 -13.87 12.26 -26.23
N THR A 410 -13.38 12.34 -24.97
CA THR A 410 -13.23 13.63 -24.28
C THR A 410 -12.05 13.62 -23.30
N ILE A 411 -11.38 14.75 -23.19
CA ILE A 411 -10.38 15.03 -22.17
C ILE A 411 -10.86 16.22 -21.33
N ILE A 412 -10.83 16.04 -19.99
CA ILE A 412 -11.23 17.06 -19.02
C ILE A 412 -10.01 17.45 -18.19
N GLN A 413 -9.66 18.74 -18.16
CA GLN A 413 -8.60 19.25 -17.30
C GLN A 413 -9.20 19.95 -16.08
N TYR A 414 -8.78 19.58 -14.85
CA TYR A 414 -9.39 20.13 -13.65
C TYR A 414 -8.57 21.25 -12.97
N SER A 415 -7.30 21.42 -13.29
CA SER A 415 -6.46 22.50 -12.77
C SER A 415 -5.92 23.36 -13.90
N GLY A 416 -5.99 24.68 -13.74
CA GLY A 416 -5.65 25.61 -14.78
C GLY A 416 -6.74 25.73 -15.88
N LYS A 417 -6.46 26.55 -16.90
CA LYS A 417 -7.33 26.73 -18.06
C LYS A 417 -6.81 25.87 -19.21
N PRO A 418 -7.63 24.99 -19.80
CA PRO A 418 -7.21 24.27 -21.01
C PRO A 418 -6.84 25.24 -22.13
N THR A 419 -5.72 24.96 -22.82
CA THR A 419 -5.23 25.75 -23.94
C THR A 419 -5.32 25.00 -25.27
N VAL A 420 -5.68 23.71 -25.23
CA VAL A 420 -5.75 22.82 -26.39
C VAL A 420 -7.18 22.62 -26.82
N GLU A 421 -7.43 22.71 -28.12
CA GLU A 421 -8.75 22.47 -28.71
C GLU A 421 -9.24 21.04 -28.45
N GLY A 422 -10.53 20.92 -28.09
CA GLY A 422 -11.15 19.63 -27.77
C GLY A 422 -10.83 19.13 -26.34
N VAL A 423 -10.15 19.92 -25.51
CA VAL A 423 -10.02 19.70 -24.07
C VAL A 423 -10.94 20.68 -23.34
N ILE A 424 -11.79 20.16 -22.47
CA ILE A 424 -12.71 20.99 -21.70
C ILE A 424 -12.25 21.15 -20.25
N SER A 425 -12.62 22.27 -19.64
CA SER A 425 -12.32 22.50 -18.21
C SER A 425 -13.29 21.73 -17.31
N TRP A 426 -12.89 21.54 -16.06
CA TRP A 426 -13.76 20.97 -15.03
C TRP A 426 -15.09 21.73 -14.88
N ALA A 427 -15.02 23.07 -14.94
CA ALA A 427 -16.19 23.93 -14.81
C ALA A 427 -17.18 23.72 -15.95
N GLU A 428 -16.71 23.56 -17.18
CA GLU A 428 -17.51 23.26 -18.38
C GLU A 428 -18.14 21.87 -18.27
N ALA A 429 -17.37 20.85 -17.87
CA ALA A 429 -17.91 19.51 -17.64
C ALA A 429 -19.04 19.53 -16.61
N MET A 430 -18.84 20.20 -15.47
CA MET A 430 -19.88 20.37 -14.45
C MET A 430 -21.11 21.18 -14.98
N ALA A 431 -20.90 22.15 -15.85
CA ALA A 431 -21.99 22.90 -16.48
C ALA A 431 -22.82 22.02 -17.44
N ILE A 432 -22.14 21.17 -18.24
CA ILE A 432 -22.77 20.17 -19.08
C ILE A 432 -23.64 19.23 -18.24
N GLY A 433 -23.12 18.71 -17.13
CA GLY A 433 -23.87 17.81 -16.26
C GLY A 433 -25.08 18.43 -15.60
N ARG A 434 -24.98 19.70 -15.17
CA ARG A 434 -26.12 20.44 -14.60
C ARG A 434 -27.28 20.62 -15.57
N GLN A 435 -27.02 20.66 -16.87
CA GLN A 435 -28.05 20.80 -17.92
C GLN A 435 -28.76 19.49 -18.28
N GLN A 436 -28.21 18.32 -17.84
CA GLN A 436 -28.82 17.03 -18.14
C GLN A 436 -29.85 16.63 -17.09
N PRO A 437 -30.98 16.03 -17.51
CA PRO A 437 -31.94 15.44 -16.59
C PRO A 437 -31.33 14.21 -15.88
N ASP A 438 -31.92 13.80 -14.78
CA ASP A 438 -31.46 12.61 -14.02
C ASP A 438 -31.87 11.28 -14.67
N THR A 439 -32.82 11.30 -15.61
CA THR A 439 -33.48 10.11 -16.18
C THR A 439 -32.49 9.06 -16.70
N GLU A 440 -31.48 9.47 -17.50
CA GLU A 440 -30.54 8.52 -18.08
C GLU A 440 -29.58 7.98 -17.02
N LEU A 441 -29.14 8.84 -16.10
CA LEU A 441 -28.31 8.41 -14.97
C LEU A 441 -29.05 7.40 -14.10
N ASP A 442 -30.32 7.67 -13.77
CA ASP A 442 -31.12 6.77 -12.93
C ASP A 442 -31.37 5.43 -13.63
N GLN A 443 -31.59 5.41 -14.97
CA GLN A 443 -31.66 4.18 -15.75
C GLN A 443 -30.33 3.38 -15.68
N ARG A 444 -29.17 4.07 -15.74
CA ARG A 444 -27.87 3.40 -15.61
C ARG A 444 -27.64 2.86 -14.22
N LEU A 445 -28.00 3.62 -13.19
CA LEU A 445 -27.94 3.15 -11.79
C LEU A 445 -28.79 1.90 -11.59
N CYS A 446 -29.98 1.82 -12.18
CA CYS A 446 -30.82 0.63 -12.12
C CYS A 446 -30.20 -0.62 -12.78
N ARG A 447 -29.19 -0.47 -13.63
CA ARG A 447 -28.49 -1.56 -14.33
C ARG A 447 -27.18 -1.97 -13.67
N ILE A 448 -26.76 -1.31 -12.58
CA ILE A 448 -25.56 -1.69 -11.80
C ILE A 448 -25.86 -2.97 -11.02
N ALA A 449 -24.88 -3.85 -10.93
CA ALA A 449 -24.94 -5.05 -10.09
C ALA A 449 -23.71 -5.16 -9.21
N VAL A 450 -23.91 -5.56 -7.95
CA VAL A 450 -22.86 -5.56 -6.91
C VAL A 450 -21.68 -6.47 -7.23
N ASN A 451 -21.91 -7.50 -8.03
CA ASN A 451 -20.88 -8.49 -8.40
C ASN A 451 -20.30 -8.30 -9.81
N GLN A 452 -20.46 -7.09 -10.38
CA GLN A 452 -19.77 -6.66 -11.58
C GLN A 452 -18.63 -5.68 -11.26
N CYS A 453 -17.64 -5.59 -12.17
CA CYS A 453 -16.52 -4.67 -12.04
C CYS A 453 -16.98 -3.20 -12.10
N CYS A 454 -16.37 -2.36 -11.25
CA CYS A 454 -16.60 -0.92 -11.27
C CYS A 454 -15.29 -0.11 -11.18
N THR A 455 -14.21 -0.72 -10.72
CA THR A 455 -12.91 -0.05 -10.53
C THR A 455 -11.79 -0.93 -11.04
N LEU A 456 -10.83 -0.32 -11.73
CA LEU A 456 -9.61 -0.96 -12.21
C LEU A 456 -8.39 -0.39 -11.48
N ILE A 457 -7.62 -1.27 -10.87
CA ILE A 457 -6.35 -0.89 -10.24
C ILE A 457 -5.20 -1.43 -11.10
N TYR A 458 -4.47 -0.52 -11.75
CA TYR A 458 -3.33 -0.89 -12.58
C TYR A 458 -2.09 -1.16 -11.73
N THR A 459 -1.62 -2.40 -11.72
CA THR A 459 -0.43 -2.82 -10.97
C THR A 459 0.73 -3.05 -11.93
N SER A 460 1.87 -2.42 -11.63
CA SER A 460 3.13 -2.77 -12.31
C SER A 460 3.63 -4.10 -11.73
N GLY A 461 3.38 -5.19 -12.44
CA GLY A 461 4.01 -6.47 -12.11
C GLY A 461 5.54 -6.39 -12.12
N THR A 462 6.21 -7.38 -11.54
CA THR A 462 7.68 -7.49 -11.57
C THR A 462 8.20 -7.65 -13.01
N THR A 463 7.35 -8.11 -13.92
CA THR A 463 7.67 -8.34 -15.34
C THR A 463 6.47 -7.98 -16.21
N GLY A 464 6.65 -7.14 -17.23
CA GLY A 464 5.65 -6.81 -18.23
C GLY A 464 4.84 -5.54 -17.98
N PRO A 465 3.86 -5.23 -18.85
CA PRO A 465 3.00 -4.07 -18.74
C PRO A 465 2.07 -4.15 -17.53
N PRO A 466 1.53 -3.01 -17.05
CA PRO A 466 0.59 -2.99 -15.95
C PRO A 466 -0.64 -3.85 -16.21
N LYS A 467 -1.10 -4.58 -15.18
CA LYS A 467 -2.32 -5.39 -15.24
C LYS A 467 -3.48 -4.65 -14.59
N GLY A 468 -4.63 -4.61 -15.22
CA GLY A 468 -5.86 -4.04 -14.67
C GLY A 468 -6.57 -5.02 -13.74
N VAL A 469 -6.40 -4.86 -12.43
CA VAL A 469 -7.11 -5.66 -11.41
C VAL A 469 -8.57 -5.23 -11.37
N MET A 470 -9.49 -6.15 -11.58
CA MET A 470 -10.93 -5.90 -11.60
C MET A 470 -11.52 -5.99 -10.21
N LEU A 471 -12.03 -4.88 -9.67
CA LEU A 471 -12.71 -4.82 -8.39
C LEU A 471 -14.21 -4.59 -8.59
N SER A 472 -15.03 -5.47 -8.00
CA SER A 472 -16.48 -5.33 -8.01
C SER A 472 -16.95 -4.29 -6.98
N HIS A 473 -18.20 -3.84 -7.12
CA HIS A 473 -18.82 -3.01 -6.09
C HIS A 473 -18.77 -3.69 -4.71
N ASP A 474 -19.02 -5.00 -4.66
CA ASP A 474 -18.99 -5.76 -3.41
C ASP A 474 -17.57 -5.84 -2.82
N ASN A 475 -16.56 -6.03 -3.65
CA ASN A 475 -15.17 -6.00 -3.19
C ASN A 475 -14.88 -4.72 -2.40
N LEU A 476 -15.27 -3.57 -2.94
CA LEU A 476 -15.00 -2.26 -2.33
C LEU A 476 -15.86 -2.00 -1.09
N THR A 477 -17.16 -2.18 -1.21
CA THR A 477 -18.11 -1.81 -0.14
C THR A 477 -18.04 -2.76 1.05
N TRP A 478 -17.87 -4.07 0.79
CA TRP A 478 -17.68 -5.07 1.84
C TRP A 478 -16.34 -4.88 2.56
N THR A 479 -15.25 -4.62 1.81
CA THR A 479 -13.94 -4.37 2.43
C THR A 479 -13.95 -3.10 3.27
N ALA A 480 -14.63 -2.03 2.82
CA ALA A 480 -14.82 -0.81 3.61
C ALA A 480 -15.60 -1.07 4.90
N HIS A 481 -16.67 -1.88 4.83
CA HIS A 481 -17.42 -2.33 6.00
C HIS A 481 -16.54 -3.13 6.96
N ALA A 482 -15.86 -4.16 6.46
CA ALA A 482 -15.00 -5.02 7.26
C ALA A 482 -13.87 -4.25 7.93
N ASN A 483 -13.21 -3.36 7.21
CA ASN A 483 -12.18 -2.48 7.76
C ASN A 483 -12.72 -1.58 8.86
N SER A 484 -13.86 -0.92 8.62
CA SER A 484 -14.46 0.00 9.60
C SER A 484 -14.74 -0.68 10.94
N ILE A 485 -15.18 -1.95 10.92
CA ILE A 485 -15.43 -2.74 12.13
C ILE A 485 -14.12 -3.23 12.75
N ASN A 486 -13.24 -3.84 11.93
CA ASN A 486 -12.05 -4.50 12.45
C ASN A 486 -11.02 -3.53 13.04
N VAL A 487 -10.92 -2.30 12.51
CA VAL A 487 -10.05 -1.25 13.07
C VAL A 487 -10.75 -0.29 14.02
N ASP A 488 -12.01 -0.58 14.37
CA ASP A 488 -12.83 0.19 15.33
C ASP A 488 -12.91 1.68 14.95
N PHE A 489 -13.33 1.99 13.70
CA PHE A 489 -13.57 3.36 13.26
C PHE A 489 -14.78 3.95 13.99
N HIS A 490 -14.64 5.20 14.43
CA HIS A 490 -15.69 5.94 15.12
C HIS A 490 -16.59 6.66 14.11
N PRO A 491 -17.84 6.22 13.91
CA PRO A 491 -18.72 6.81 12.89
C PRO A 491 -18.88 8.33 13.04
N GLY A 492 -18.68 9.05 11.94
CA GLY A 492 -18.79 10.52 11.85
C GLY A 492 -17.69 11.31 12.56
N LYS A 493 -16.61 10.65 13.03
CA LYS A 493 -15.55 11.32 13.83
C LYS A 493 -14.15 11.15 13.26
N GLU A 494 -13.95 10.30 12.28
CA GLU A 494 -12.62 10.03 11.75
C GLU A 494 -12.14 11.15 10.84
N VAL A 495 -10.87 11.44 10.95
CA VAL A 495 -10.17 12.45 10.16
C VAL A 495 -8.91 11.81 9.58
N LEU A 496 -8.84 11.78 8.25
CA LEU A 496 -7.74 11.23 7.48
C LEU A 496 -7.02 12.33 6.69
N ILE A 497 -5.80 12.03 6.25
CA ILE A 497 -5.06 12.89 5.31
C ILE A 497 -4.73 12.08 4.08
N SER A 498 -5.24 12.51 2.92
CA SER A 498 -4.97 11.91 1.62
C SER A 498 -3.71 12.51 1.01
N PHE A 499 -2.67 11.71 0.87
CA PHE A 499 -1.37 12.09 0.30
C PHE A 499 -0.66 10.95 -0.44
N LEU A 500 -1.09 9.71 -0.22
CA LEU A 500 -0.63 8.56 -0.99
C LEU A 500 -1.36 8.53 -2.33
N PRO A 501 -0.72 8.11 -3.44
CA PRO A 501 -1.36 8.12 -4.76
C PRO A 501 -2.71 7.38 -4.76
N LEU A 502 -3.78 8.06 -5.20
CA LEU A 502 -5.12 7.46 -5.30
C LEU A 502 -5.24 6.42 -6.43
N SER A 503 -4.27 6.33 -7.32
CA SER A 503 -4.12 5.20 -8.25
C SER A 503 -3.72 3.89 -7.55
N HIS A 504 -3.41 3.92 -6.24
CA HIS A 504 -3.08 2.74 -5.46
C HIS A 504 -4.26 2.33 -4.58
N VAL A 505 -4.59 1.04 -4.56
CA VAL A 505 -5.73 0.47 -3.81
C VAL A 505 -5.75 0.86 -2.32
N ALA A 506 -4.59 0.91 -1.66
CA ALA A 506 -4.52 1.25 -0.24
C ALA A 506 -5.04 2.68 0.04
N ALA A 507 -4.71 3.65 -0.83
CA ALA A 507 -5.20 5.01 -0.72
C ALA A 507 -6.70 5.09 -1.04
N GLN A 508 -7.16 4.48 -2.14
CA GLN A 508 -8.60 4.46 -2.47
C GLN A 508 -9.41 3.83 -1.33
N MET A 509 -8.98 2.65 -0.85
CA MET A 509 -9.70 1.94 0.20
C MET A 509 -9.75 2.72 1.52
N ALA A 510 -8.66 3.37 1.93
CA ALA A 510 -8.60 4.14 3.17
C ALA A 510 -9.31 5.50 3.02
N ASP A 511 -8.93 6.29 2.00
CA ASP A 511 -9.27 7.70 1.90
C ASP A 511 -10.67 7.90 1.31
N ILE A 512 -11.13 7.02 0.40
CA ILE A 512 -12.45 7.08 -0.24
C ILE A 512 -13.43 6.13 0.47
N TYR A 513 -13.27 4.81 0.28
CA TYR A 513 -14.34 3.86 0.60
C TYR A 513 -14.53 3.63 2.10
N THR A 514 -13.45 3.38 2.87
CA THR A 514 -13.57 3.19 4.33
C THR A 514 -13.92 4.50 5.05
N CYS A 515 -13.35 5.64 4.61
CA CYS A 515 -13.68 6.96 5.12
C CYS A 515 -15.16 7.29 4.88
N MET A 516 -15.66 7.05 3.67
CA MET A 516 -17.05 7.24 3.28
C MET A 516 -18.00 6.32 4.08
N TYR A 517 -17.65 5.04 4.24
CA TYR A 517 -18.44 4.10 5.03
C TYR A 517 -18.61 4.57 6.49
N ALA A 518 -17.52 5.08 7.07
CA ALA A 518 -17.50 5.58 8.45
C ALA A 518 -18.10 7.00 8.60
N GLY A 519 -18.39 7.72 7.51
CA GLY A 519 -18.80 9.13 7.55
C GLY A 519 -17.68 10.04 8.05
N GLY A 520 -16.43 9.68 7.77
CA GLY A 520 -15.22 10.43 8.15
C GLY A 520 -14.98 11.65 7.25
N THR A 521 -13.96 12.44 7.59
CA THR A 521 -13.50 13.59 6.78
C THR A 521 -12.10 13.34 6.25
N CYS A 522 -11.91 13.43 4.95
CA CYS A 522 -10.62 13.30 4.29
C CYS A 522 -10.05 14.68 3.92
N TYR A 523 -8.84 15.00 4.37
CA TYR A 523 -8.14 16.23 4.06
C TYR A 523 -7.07 15.98 3.00
N PHE A 524 -7.13 16.69 1.88
CA PHE A 524 -6.10 16.56 0.85
C PHE A 524 -4.83 17.32 1.22
N ALA A 525 -3.71 16.63 1.26
CA ALA A 525 -2.40 17.24 1.43
C ALA A 525 -2.00 18.05 0.19
N GLN A 526 -1.00 18.92 0.32
CA GLN A 526 -0.46 19.65 -0.83
C GLN A 526 0.36 18.71 -1.74
N PRO A 527 0.49 18.98 -3.04
CA PRO A 527 1.23 18.13 -3.99
C PRO A 527 2.70 17.87 -3.62
N ASP A 528 3.30 18.73 -2.82
CA ASP A 528 4.65 18.59 -2.27
C ASP A 528 4.71 17.86 -0.92
N ALA A 529 3.64 17.18 -0.51
CA ALA A 529 3.55 16.49 0.79
C ALA A 529 4.73 15.54 1.01
N LEU A 530 5.04 14.69 0.03
CA LEU A 530 6.17 13.75 0.11
C LEU A 530 7.54 14.44 -0.06
N LYS A 531 7.55 15.69 -0.49
CA LYS A 531 8.74 16.54 -0.61
C LYS A 531 9.01 17.39 0.63
N GLY A 532 8.08 17.47 1.59
CA GLY A 532 8.35 18.12 2.90
C GLY A 532 7.17 18.79 3.59
N SER A 533 6.07 19.14 2.89
CA SER A 533 4.94 19.88 3.49
C SER A 533 4.00 19.01 4.34
N LEU A 534 4.11 17.66 4.27
CA LEU A 534 3.26 16.76 5.05
C LEU A 534 3.25 17.08 6.56
N GLY A 535 4.42 17.43 7.12
CA GLY A 535 4.52 17.79 8.53
C GLY A 535 3.74 19.05 8.92
N ALA A 536 3.57 20.02 8.01
CA ALA A 536 2.71 21.19 8.22
C ALA A 536 1.23 20.77 8.16
N THR A 537 0.86 19.98 7.16
CA THR A 537 -0.50 19.44 7.01
C THR A 537 -0.92 18.62 8.23
N LEU A 538 -0.05 17.75 8.76
CA LEU A 538 -0.30 16.97 9.98
C LEU A 538 -0.64 17.84 11.18
N LYS A 539 0.09 18.94 11.37
CA LYS A 539 -0.13 19.87 12.51
C LYS A 539 -1.42 20.66 12.37
N GLU A 540 -1.81 21.02 11.16
CA GLU A 540 -3.06 21.74 10.91
C GLU A 540 -4.27 20.83 11.05
N VAL A 541 -4.23 19.65 10.44
CA VAL A 541 -5.37 18.71 10.34
C VAL A 541 -5.53 17.88 11.61
N ARG A 542 -4.43 17.41 12.20
CA ARG A 542 -4.41 16.56 13.40
C ARG A 542 -5.29 15.32 13.21
N PRO A 543 -4.89 14.39 12.31
CA PRO A 543 -5.70 13.23 11.94
C PRO A 543 -5.98 12.31 13.12
N THR A 544 -7.07 11.53 13.04
CA THR A 544 -7.38 10.46 14.01
C THR A 544 -6.83 9.12 13.59
N VAL A 545 -6.61 8.94 12.29
CA VAL A 545 -6.01 7.76 11.65
C VAL A 545 -4.90 8.23 10.72
N PHE A 546 -3.73 7.62 10.79
CA PHE A 546 -2.61 7.93 9.90
C PHE A 546 -2.06 6.66 9.28
N LEU A 547 -2.28 6.53 7.97
CA LEU A 547 -1.72 5.50 7.12
C LEU A 547 -0.50 6.06 6.38
N GLY A 548 0.67 5.47 6.60
CA GLY A 548 1.90 5.85 5.89
C GLY A 548 2.59 4.63 5.31
N VAL A 549 3.36 4.83 4.25
CA VAL A 549 4.30 3.82 3.76
C VAL A 549 5.60 3.88 4.58
N PRO A 550 6.44 2.82 4.63
CA PRO A 550 7.66 2.80 5.44
C PRO A 550 8.54 4.02 5.27
N ARG A 551 8.75 4.49 4.04
CA ARG A 551 9.58 5.68 3.75
C ARG A 551 9.08 6.96 4.42
N VAL A 552 7.79 7.11 4.64
CA VAL A 552 7.21 8.25 5.37
C VAL A 552 7.58 8.16 6.85
N TRP A 553 7.44 6.97 7.45
CA TRP A 553 7.82 6.71 8.83
C TRP A 553 9.33 6.87 9.06
N GLU A 554 10.16 6.39 8.11
CA GLU A 554 11.61 6.60 8.13
C GLU A 554 11.99 8.08 8.15
N LYS A 555 11.38 8.90 7.29
CA LYS A 555 11.64 10.36 7.27
C LYS A 555 11.22 11.04 8.57
N ILE A 556 10.08 10.65 9.15
CA ILE A 556 9.66 11.16 10.46
C ILE A 556 10.68 10.74 11.54
N TYR A 557 11.11 9.47 11.53
CA TYR A 557 12.15 8.94 12.42
C TYR A 557 13.47 9.70 12.29
N GLU A 558 14.00 9.88 11.08
CA GLU A 558 15.24 10.62 10.80
C GLU A 558 15.17 12.05 11.36
N LYS A 559 14.06 12.75 11.11
CA LYS A 559 13.85 14.11 11.63
C LYS A 559 13.78 14.16 13.17
N MET A 560 13.13 13.17 13.76
CA MET A 560 13.06 13.08 15.23
C MET A 560 14.42 12.73 15.85
N MET A 561 15.22 11.88 15.20
CA MET A 561 16.58 11.58 15.64
C MET A 561 17.49 12.81 15.57
N GLU A 562 17.39 13.63 14.51
CA GLU A 562 18.10 14.89 14.38
C GLU A 562 17.78 15.85 15.56
N VAL A 563 16.50 16.01 15.89
CA VAL A 563 16.07 16.83 17.04
C VAL A 563 16.55 16.23 18.36
N GLY A 564 16.48 14.90 18.48
CA GLY A 564 16.93 14.17 19.68
C GLY A 564 18.42 14.36 19.96
N LYS A 565 19.28 14.35 18.92
CA LYS A 565 20.72 14.58 19.02
C LYS A 565 21.07 15.97 19.57
N LYS A 566 20.27 16.98 19.23
CA LYS A 566 20.44 18.37 19.74
C LYS A 566 19.97 18.53 21.19
N THR A 567 19.29 17.53 21.75
CA THR A 567 18.78 17.58 23.12
C THR A 567 19.87 17.11 24.09
N THR A 568 20.23 17.93 25.07
CA THR A 568 21.32 17.67 26.03
C THR A 568 20.85 17.81 27.48
N GLY A 569 21.71 17.41 28.44
CA GLY A 569 21.52 17.59 29.88
C GLY A 569 20.26 16.90 30.42
N VAL A 570 19.60 17.49 31.38
CA VAL A 570 18.42 16.93 32.06
C VAL A 570 17.28 16.57 31.08
N LYS A 571 17.11 17.36 30.03
CA LYS A 571 16.08 17.06 29.00
C LYS A 571 16.33 15.73 28.30
N ARG A 572 17.59 15.38 28.02
CA ARG A 572 17.98 14.09 27.43
C ARG A 572 17.68 12.94 28.39
N SER A 573 18.03 13.08 29.66
CA SER A 573 17.78 12.04 30.68
C SER A 573 16.27 11.77 30.86
N ILE A 574 15.44 12.83 30.90
CA ILE A 574 13.98 12.70 30.97
C ILE A 574 13.43 12.03 29.70
N ALA A 575 13.92 12.38 28.51
CA ALA A 575 13.48 11.77 27.27
C ALA A 575 13.86 10.29 27.21
N THR A 576 15.08 9.93 27.63
CA THR A 576 15.54 8.53 27.70
C THR A 576 14.70 7.72 28.68
N TRP A 577 14.47 8.23 29.88
CA TRP A 577 13.59 7.62 30.88
C TRP A 577 12.16 7.43 30.35
N ALA A 578 11.56 8.45 29.72
CA ALA A 578 10.22 8.32 29.16
C ALA A 578 10.18 7.26 28.03
N LYS A 579 11.19 7.23 27.16
CA LYS A 579 11.27 6.23 26.09
C LYS A 579 11.29 4.79 26.62
N SER A 580 12.02 4.52 27.73
CA SER A 580 12.01 3.19 28.33
C SER A 580 10.61 2.79 28.82
N ILE A 581 9.86 3.72 29.42
CA ILE A 581 8.48 3.50 29.87
C ILE A 581 7.52 3.27 28.67
N GLY A 582 7.67 4.06 27.59
CA GLY A 582 6.85 3.89 26.38
C GLY A 582 7.09 2.55 25.71
N LEU A 583 8.35 2.12 25.60
CA LEU A 583 8.71 0.82 25.03
C LEU A 583 8.14 -0.32 25.90
N GLU A 584 8.34 -0.28 27.22
CA GLU A 584 7.78 -1.26 28.15
C GLU A 584 6.25 -1.34 28.03
N ALA A 585 5.57 -0.20 27.89
CA ALA A 585 4.10 -0.18 27.73
C ALA A 585 3.66 -0.92 26.47
N ASN A 586 4.36 -0.74 25.35
CA ASN A 586 4.04 -1.41 24.11
C ASN A 586 4.47 -2.87 24.08
N GLU A 587 5.57 -3.24 24.73
CA GLU A 587 5.97 -4.64 24.92
C GLU A 587 4.96 -5.40 25.79
N ARG A 588 4.38 -4.76 26.81
CA ARG A 588 3.28 -5.34 27.59
C ARG A 588 2.04 -5.55 26.70
N LYS A 589 1.66 -4.56 25.86
CA LYS A 589 0.53 -4.71 24.91
C LYS A 589 0.74 -5.91 23.98
N GLN A 590 1.96 -6.13 23.46
CA GLN A 590 2.28 -7.32 22.64
C GLN A 590 2.01 -8.64 23.37
N ARG A 591 2.24 -8.67 24.68
CA ARG A 591 1.94 -9.83 25.57
C ARG A 591 0.51 -9.85 26.10
N GLN A 592 -0.40 -9.05 25.51
CA GLN A 592 -1.79 -8.88 25.95
C GLN A 592 -1.94 -8.37 27.40
N ASP A 593 -0.90 -7.71 27.94
CA ASP A 593 -0.94 -7.02 29.22
C ASP A 593 -1.13 -5.51 28.99
N PHE A 594 -2.36 -5.04 29.15
CA PHE A 594 -2.71 -3.64 28.93
C PHE A 594 -2.50 -2.74 30.16
N ARG A 595 -1.93 -3.27 31.24
CA ARG A 595 -1.59 -2.50 32.45
C ARG A 595 -0.44 -1.54 32.13
N LYS A 596 -0.64 -0.27 32.42
CA LYS A 596 0.34 0.77 32.18
C LYS A 596 1.54 0.61 33.15
N PRO A 597 2.80 0.76 32.71
CA PRO A 597 3.95 0.78 33.58
C PRO A 597 3.86 1.87 34.64
N PHE A 598 4.60 1.68 35.73
CA PHE A 598 4.74 2.72 36.76
C PHE A 598 5.27 4.02 36.13
N CYS A 599 4.79 5.16 36.57
CA CYS A 599 5.09 6.50 36.03
C CYS A 599 4.68 6.77 34.58
N PHE A 600 3.93 5.90 33.90
CA PHE A 600 3.47 6.13 32.53
C PHE A 600 2.69 7.45 32.37
N SER A 601 1.83 7.79 33.34
CA SER A 601 1.04 9.05 33.31
C SER A 601 1.95 10.29 33.34
N ILE A 602 3.06 10.23 34.08
CA ILE A 602 4.04 11.31 34.15
C ILE A 602 4.81 11.39 32.82
N ALA A 603 5.30 10.26 32.30
CA ALA A 603 5.98 10.19 31.01
C ALA A 603 5.09 10.73 29.86
N ASN A 604 3.80 10.38 29.90
CA ASN A 604 2.84 10.88 28.91
C ASN A 604 2.64 12.40 29.02
N ALA A 605 2.44 12.94 30.21
CA ALA A 605 2.22 14.37 30.40
C ALA A 605 3.45 15.21 30.03
N VAL A 606 4.66 14.72 30.38
CA VAL A 606 5.90 15.48 30.22
C VAL A 606 6.49 15.32 28.81
N VAL A 607 6.39 14.13 28.21
CA VAL A 607 7.07 13.77 26.94
C VAL A 607 6.10 13.39 25.83
N PHE A 608 5.32 12.32 25.99
CA PHE A 608 4.60 11.71 24.84
C PHE A 608 3.54 12.65 24.27
N LYS A 609 2.69 13.25 25.11
CA LYS A 609 1.67 14.20 24.66
C LYS A 609 2.29 15.38 23.91
N LYS A 610 3.43 15.91 24.39
CA LYS A 610 4.12 17.02 23.71
C LYS A 610 4.68 16.62 22.36
N ILE A 611 5.29 15.43 22.26
CA ILE A 611 5.81 14.93 20.98
C ILE A 611 4.67 14.71 19.99
N LYS A 612 3.59 14.04 20.40
CA LYS A 612 2.42 13.81 19.54
C LYS A 612 1.82 15.14 19.06
N THR A 613 1.73 16.17 19.94
CA THR A 613 1.25 17.50 19.53
C THR A 613 2.18 18.17 18.51
N VAL A 614 3.50 18.10 18.72
CA VAL A 614 4.47 18.70 17.78
C VAL A 614 4.44 18.01 16.41
N LEU A 615 4.14 16.71 16.37
CA LEU A 615 3.98 15.95 15.14
C LEU A 615 2.59 16.12 14.50
N GLY A 616 1.61 16.67 15.21
CA GLY A 616 0.21 16.69 14.78
C GLY A 616 -0.56 15.39 15.03
N PHE A 617 -0.03 14.51 15.87
CA PHE A 617 -0.58 13.18 16.19
C PHE A 617 -1.32 13.12 17.54
N ASP A 618 -1.62 14.25 18.14
CA ASP A 618 -2.21 14.29 19.48
C ASP A 618 -3.66 13.78 19.54
N ARG A 619 -4.36 13.70 18.39
CA ARG A 619 -5.67 13.05 18.23
C ARG A 619 -5.58 11.67 17.58
N CYS A 620 -4.41 11.33 17.05
CA CYS A 620 -4.25 10.10 16.30
C CYS A 620 -4.25 8.88 17.24
N ARG A 621 -5.08 7.90 16.92
CA ARG A 621 -5.24 6.65 17.67
C ARG A 621 -4.81 5.42 16.88
N LEU A 622 -4.79 5.49 15.56
CA LEU A 622 -4.35 4.43 14.66
C LEU A 622 -3.15 4.91 13.85
N PHE A 623 -2.04 4.21 14.02
CA PHE A 623 -0.78 4.46 13.32
C PHE A 623 -0.43 3.23 12.51
N ILE A 624 -0.46 3.35 11.18
CA ILE A 624 -0.40 2.22 10.28
C ILE A 624 0.75 2.39 9.30
N SER A 625 1.55 1.33 9.13
CA SER A 625 2.47 1.15 8.02
C SER A 625 1.96 0.07 7.08
N ALA A 626 1.99 0.32 5.77
CA ALA A 626 1.52 -0.63 4.77
C ALA A 626 2.32 -0.56 3.47
N ALA A 627 2.06 -1.49 2.57
CA ALA A 627 2.58 -1.60 1.20
C ALA A 627 4.03 -2.08 1.04
N ALA A 628 4.86 -2.03 2.07
CA ALA A 628 6.20 -2.60 2.09
C ALA A 628 6.63 -2.91 3.54
N PRO A 629 7.63 -3.76 3.75
CA PRO A 629 8.20 -4.01 5.09
C PRO A 629 8.78 -2.74 5.71
N ILE A 630 8.70 -2.65 7.04
CA ILE A 630 9.32 -1.57 7.83
C ILE A 630 10.29 -2.16 8.84
N SER A 631 11.44 -1.49 9.05
CA SER A 631 12.43 -1.95 10.02
C SER A 631 11.83 -2.08 11.43
N PRO A 632 11.99 -3.24 12.10
CA PRO A 632 11.56 -3.45 13.47
C PRO A 632 12.10 -2.40 14.45
N ASP A 633 13.29 -1.85 14.21
CA ASP A 633 13.90 -0.83 15.07
C ASP A 633 13.19 0.52 14.96
N ILE A 634 12.72 0.87 13.76
CA ILE A 634 11.89 2.06 13.55
C ILE A 634 10.56 1.89 14.28
N VAL A 635 9.94 0.73 14.17
CA VAL A 635 8.70 0.41 14.89
C VAL A 635 8.90 0.52 16.40
N ARG A 636 9.96 -0.10 16.97
CA ARG A 636 10.31 0.00 18.40
C ARG A 636 10.60 1.44 18.84
N TYR A 637 11.22 2.23 17.96
CA TYR A 637 11.44 3.65 18.25
C TYR A 637 10.13 4.40 18.43
N PHE A 638 9.14 4.23 17.53
CA PHE A 638 7.83 4.85 17.68
C PHE A 638 7.08 4.30 18.91
N HIS A 639 7.18 3.01 19.17
CA HIS A 639 6.64 2.40 20.40
C HIS A 639 7.22 3.03 21.66
N SER A 640 8.51 3.39 21.67
CA SER A 640 9.15 4.10 22.79
C SER A 640 8.56 5.49 23.05
N LEU A 641 7.84 6.06 22.08
CA LEU A 641 7.16 7.36 22.18
C LEU A 641 5.65 7.23 22.43
N ASP A 642 5.18 6.03 22.77
CA ASP A 642 3.77 5.67 22.90
C ASP A 642 2.98 5.92 21.59
N ILE A 643 3.64 5.76 20.44
CA ILE A 643 3.05 5.70 19.11
C ILE A 643 3.06 4.23 18.71
N THR A 644 1.93 3.54 18.93
CA THR A 644 1.80 2.11 18.62
C THR A 644 1.66 1.94 17.11
N LEU A 645 2.80 1.97 16.41
CA LEU A 645 2.86 1.74 14.97
C LEU A 645 2.67 0.25 14.69
N THR A 646 1.71 -0.08 13.83
CA THR A 646 1.37 -1.45 13.42
C THR A 646 1.45 -1.60 11.91
N GLU A 647 1.55 -2.84 11.44
CA GLU A 647 1.66 -3.15 10.02
C GLU A 647 0.38 -3.78 9.48
N ILE A 648 0.08 -3.48 8.21
CA ILE A 648 -1.01 -4.08 7.43
C ILE A 648 -0.41 -4.67 6.16
N TYR A 649 -0.85 -5.87 5.80
CA TYR A 649 -0.48 -6.53 4.55
C TYR A 649 -1.71 -6.77 3.68
N GLY A 650 -1.51 -6.61 2.38
CA GLY A 650 -2.47 -6.87 1.32
C GLY A 650 -1.98 -6.33 -0.02
N MET A 651 -2.79 -6.47 -1.03
CA MET A 651 -2.46 -6.14 -2.42
C MET A 651 -3.69 -5.64 -3.18
N SER A 652 -3.53 -5.26 -4.44
CA SER A 652 -4.65 -4.80 -5.25
C SER A 652 -5.67 -5.90 -5.48
N GLU A 653 -5.18 -7.10 -5.67
CA GLU A 653 -5.98 -8.30 -5.89
C GLU A 653 -6.77 -8.75 -4.66
N SER A 654 -6.44 -8.21 -3.47
CA SER A 654 -7.21 -8.38 -2.23
C SER A 654 -7.99 -7.11 -1.82
N SER A 655 -8.28 -6.20 -2.76
CA SER A 655 -9.00 -4.95 -2.52
C SER A 655 -8.40 -4.09 -1.39
N GLY A 656 -7.09 -4.24 -1.16
CA GLY A 656 -6.35 -3.57 -0.09
C GLY A 656 -5.96 -4.54 1.04
N PRO A 657 -6.35 -4.29 2.31
CA PRO A 657 -5.86 -5.05 3.45
C PRO A 657 -6.39 -6.48 3.51
N HIS A 658 -5.51 -7.42 3.86
CA HIS A 658 -5.81 -8.82 4.11
C HIS A 658 -5.52 -9.22 5.57
N THR A 659 -4.35 -8.83 6.12
CA THR A 659 -4.07 -8.95 7.55
C THR A 659 -3.84 -7.58 8.17
N ILE A 660 -4.20 -7.43 9.43
CA ILE A 660 -4.20 -6.15 10.13
C ILE A 660 -3.57 -6.29 11.50
N GLY A 661 -2.53 -5.49 11.76
CA GLY A 661 -2.01 -5.25 13.10
C GLY A 661 -2.84 -4.18 13.81
N LEU A 662 -3.35 -4.48 14.99
CA LEU A 662 -4.16 -3.58 15.81
C LEU A 662 -3.44 -3.24 17.12
N GLU A 663 -3.71 -2.09 17.72
CA GLU A 663 -3.12 -1.73 19.04
C GLU A 663 -3.35 -2.82 20.11
N LYS A 664 -4.48 -3.53 20.01
CA LYS A 664 -4.85 -4.62 20.92
C LYS A 664 -4.27 -5.99 20.52
N ALA A 665 -3.73 -6.10 19.30
CA ALA A 665 -3.23 -7.38 18.76
C ALA A 665 -2.18 -7.10 17.67
N PHE A 666 -0.91 -7.01 18.06
CA PHE A 666 0.23 -6.82 17.16
C PHE A 666 1.48 -7.52 17.70
N LYS A 667 2.40 -7.82 16.79
CA LYS A 667 3.77 -8.21 17.09
C LYS A 667 4.70 -7.44 16.16
N VAL A 668 5.82 -6.96 16.67
CA VAL A 668 6.81 -6.26 15.86
C VAL A 668 7.39 -7.20 14.81
N GLY A 669 7.42 -6.77 13.56
CA GLY A 669 7.86 -7.57 12.41
C GLY A 669 6.79 -8.49 11.82
N SER A 670 5.56 -8.49 12.36
CA SER A 670 4.42 -9.18 11.76
C SER A 670 3.47 -8.19 11.10
N CYS A 671 2.81 -8.64 10.05
CA CYS A 671 1.75 -7.89 9.36
C CYS A 671 0.38 -8.02 10.03
N GLY A 672 0.34 -8.42 11.32
CA GLY A 672 -0.91 -8.59 12.06
C GLY A 672 -1.55 -9.96 11.88
N ARG A 673 -2.84 -10.02 12.15
CA ARG A 673 -3.67 -11.23 12.03
C ARG A 673 -4.70 -11.08 10.92
N THR A 674 -5.19 -12.20 10.44
CA THR A 674 -6.35 -12.27 9.54
C THR A 674 -7.61 -11.86 10.31
N PRO A 675 -8.30 -10.77 9.90
CA PRO A 675 -9.51 -10.33 10.60
C PRO A 675 -10.72 -11.25 10.30
N PRO A 676 -11.79 -11.19 11.10
CA PRO A 676 -13.03 -11.88 10.81
C PRO A 676 -13.57 -11.58 9.39
N GLY A 677 -13.97 -12.64 8.69
CA GLY A 677 -14.48 -12.55 7.30
C GLY A 677 -13.42 -12.66 6.21
N PHE A 678 -12.15 -12.64 6.59
CA PHE A 678 -11.01 -12.91 5.71
C PHE A 678 -10.45 -14.29 6.04
N TYR A 679 -9.84 -14.96 5.07
CA TYR A 679 -9.30 -16.31 5.25
C TYR A 679 -7.89 -16.39 4.67
N THR A 680 -6.96 -16.94 5.46
CA THR A 680 -5.57 -17.20 5.06
C THR A 680 -5.27 -18.68 5.06
N LYS A 681 -4.64 -19.18 4.03
CA LYS A 681 -3.97 -20.49 4.03
C LYS A 681 -2.53 -20.33 3.54
N LEU A 682 -1.63 -21.17 4.01
CA LEU A 682 -0.29 -21.31 3.47
C LEU A 682 -0.26 -22.51 2.53
N HIS A 683 0.09 -22.26 1.27
CA HIS A 683 0.18 -23.29 0.25
C HIS A 683 1.61 -23.87 0.21
N ASN A 684 1.71 -25.20 0.23
CA ASN A 684 2.97 -25.94 0.20
C ASN A 684 4.01 -25.44 1.23
N PRO A 685 3.70 -25.46 2.53
CA PRO A 685 4.65 -24.98 3.54
C PRO A 685 5.88 -25.88 3.63
N ASP A 686 7.06 -25.26 3.78
CA ASP A 686 8.33 -25.91 4.01
C ASP A 686 8.47 -26.43 5.45
N LYS A 687 9.65 -26.98 5.79
CA LYS A 687 9.94 -27.53 7.14
C LYS A 687 9.89 -26.49 8.24
N ASP A 688 10.11 -25.22 7.89
CA ASP A 688 10.12 -24.07 8.82
C ASP A 688 8.75 -23.38 8.88
N GLY A 689 7.75 -23.94 8.17
CA GLY A 689 6.39 -23.44 8.11
C GLY A 689 6.17 -22.26 7.15
N ASN A 690 7.14 -21.97 6.26
CA ASN A 690 6.98 -20.95 5.25
C ASN A 690 6.27 -21.52 4.03
N GLY A 691 5.17 -20.92 3.62
CA GLY A 691 4.42 -21.30 2.43
C GLY A 691 3.93 -20.08 1.67
N GLU A 692 3.43 -20.26 0.46
CA GLU A 692 2.78 -19.17 -0.27
C GLU A 692 1.51 -18.75 0.45
N ILE A 693 1.39 -17.45 0.68
CA ILE A 693 0.21 -16.86 1.32
C ILE A 693 -0.94 -16.85 0.32
N CYS A 694 -1.98 -17.64 0.58
CA CYS A 694 -3.20 -17.61 -0.20
C CYS A 694 -4.32 -16.93 0.58
N MET A 695 -5.09 -16.08 -0.10
CA MET A 695 -6.13 -15.24 0.48
C MET A 695 -7.50 -15.67 -0.01
N GLY A 696 -8.48 -15.75 0.89
CA GLY A 696 -9.86 -16.07 0.59
C GLY A 696 -10.84 -15.10 1.24
N GLY A 697 -12.00 -14.91 0.63
CA GLY A 697 -13.05 -14.02 1.13
C GLY A 697 -13.62 -13.09 0.07
N ARG A 698 -14.56 -12.22 0.49
CA ARG A 698 -15.26 -11.27 -0.42
C ARG A 698 -14.37 -10.13 -0.92
N HIS A 699 -13.20 -9.93 -0.31
CA HIS A 699 -12.21 -8.92 -0.72
C HIS A 699 -11.33 -9.39 -1.89
N VAL A 700 -11.36 -10.64 -2.27
CA VAL A 700 -10.59 -11.16 -3.42
C VAL A 700 -11.19 -10.62 -4.71
N SER A 701 -10.35 -10.03 -5.56
CA SER A 701 -10.72 -9.43 -6.84
C SER A 701 -11.40 -10.42 -7.79
N MET A 702 -12.02 -9.90 -8.84
CA MET A 702 -12.65 -10.72 -9.86
C MET A 702 -11.64 -11.41 -10.80
N GLY A 703 -10.46 -10.82 -10.98
CA GLY A 703 -9.41 -11.25 -11.90
C GLY A 703 -8.72 -10.06 -12.54
N TYR A 704 -8.09 -10.27 -13.70
CA TYR A 704 -7.40 -9.23 -14.47
C TYR A 704 -8.14 -8.99 -15.80
N LEU A 705 -8.45 -7.74 -16.08
CA LEU A 705 -9.20 -7.34 -17.29
C LEU A 705 -8.50 -7.82 -18.55
N GLN A 706 -9.24 -8.59 -19.39
CA GLN A 706 -8.79 -9.16 -20.67
C GLN A 706 -7.53 -10.05 -20.56
N MET A 707 -7.28 -10.64 -19.37
CA MET A 707 -6.11 -11.49 -19.11
C MET A 707 -6.51 -12.83 -18.48
N GLU A 708 -7.06 -13.74 -19.27
CA GLU A 708 -7.54 -15.06 -18.84
C GLU A 708 -6.44 -15.87 -18.14
N ASP A 709 -5.31 -16.11 -18.82
CA ASP A 709 -4.20 -16.90 -18.28
C ASP A 709 -3.71 -16.36 -16.93
N LYS A 710 -3.59 -15.02 -16.82
CA LYS A 710 -3.11 -14.38 -15.60
C LYS A 710 -4.13 -14.43 -14.47
N THR A 711 -5.41 -14.45 -14.82
CA THR A 711 -6.49 -14.64 -13.85
C THR A 711 -6.47 -16.07 -13.29
N HIS A 712 -6.30 -17.07 -14.16
CA HIS A 712 -6.16 -18.47 -13.75
C HIS A 712 -4.89 -18.73 -12.92
N GLU A 713 -3.76 -18.07 -13.25
CA GLU A 713 -2.53 -18.14 -12.45
C GLU A 713 -2.70 -17.57 -11.04
N ALA A 714 -3.54 -16.54 -10.89
CA ALA A 714 -3.66 -15.82 -9.64
C ALA A 714 -4.77 -16.34 -8.74
N ILE A 715 -5.89 -16.80 -9.29
CA ILE A 715 -7.04 -17.28 -8.54
C ILE A 715 -7.30 -18.73 -8.92
N ASP A 716 -7.21 -19.64 -7.96
CA ASP A 716 -7.46 -21.06 -8.16
C ASP A 716 -8.97 -21.36 -8.36
N ASP A 717 -9.31 -22.62 -8.63
CA ASP A 717 -10.71 -23.02 -8.89
C ASP A 717 -11.57 -23.10 -7.62
N ASP A 718 -10.96 -23.07 -6.43
CA ASP A 718 -11.64 -22.92 -5.16
C ASP A 718 -11.81 -21.44 -4.77
N GLY A 719 -11.25 -20.54 -5.58
CA GLY A 719 -11.31 -19.10 -5.42
C GLY A 719 -10.31 -18.53 -4.41
N TRP A 720 -9.21 -19.23 -4.14
CA TRP A 720 -8.12 -18.67 -3.38
C TRP A 720 -7.22 -17.84 -4.29
N LEU A 721 -6.89 -16.65 -3.83
CA LEU A 721 -5.89 -15.79 -4.45
C LEU A 721 -4.49 -16.22 -4.01
N HIS A 722 -3.67 -16.62 -4.96
CA HIS A 722 -2.24 -16.88 -4.79
C HIS A 722 -1.47 -15.57 -4.85
N SER A 723 -0.95 -15.13 -3.71
CA SER A 723 -0.34 -13.80 -3.60
C SER A 723 1.05 -13.72 -4.26
N GLY A 724 1.72 -14.84 -4.42
CA GLY A 724 3.13 -14.89 -4.80
C GLY A 724 4.08 -14.44 -3.68
N ASP A 725 3.56 -14.11 -2.49
CA ASP A 725 4.35 -13.78 -1.30
C ASP A 725 4.47 -15.02 -0.41
N ILE A 726 5.64 -15.23 0.19
CA ILE A 726 5.92 -16.33 1.11
C ILE A 726 5.84 -15.81 2.54
N GLY A 727 5.22 -16.58 3.41
CA GLY A 727 5.12 -16.20 4.81
C GLY A 727 4.87 -17.40 5.72
N LYS A 728 4.86 -17.13 7.01
CA LYS A 728 4.52 -18.09 8.05
C LYS A 728 3.57 -17.49 9.08
N LEU A 729 2.77 -18.35 9.67
CA LEU A 729 1.93 -18.03 10.82
C LEU A 729 2.61 -18.54 12.09
N ASP A 730 2.64 -17.71 13.13
CA ASP A 730 3.08 -18.16 14.44
C ASP A 730 1.94 -18.86 15.23
N SER A 731 2.25 -19.34 16.43
CA SER A 731 1.26 -20.01 17.31
C SER A 731 0.05 -19.16 17.68
N ASP A 732 0.16 -17.85 17.56
CA ASP A 732 -0.91 -16.89 17.84
C ASP A 732 -1.61 -16.40 16.56
N ASN A 733 -1.33 -17.01 15.40
CA ASN A 733 -1.82 -16.65 14.06
C ASN A 733 -1.42 -15.25 13.60
N PHE A 734 -0.25 -14.73 14.01
CA PHE A 734 0.33 -13.56 13.39
C PHE A 734 1.08 -13.96 12.12
N LEU A 735 0.83 -13.21 11.04
CA LEU A 735 1.47 -13.44 9.75
C LEU A 735 2.82 -12.70 9.69
N PHE A 736 3.87 -13.43 9.33
CA PHE A 736 5.21 -12.91 9.03
C PHE A 736 5.52 -13.18 7.56
N ILE A 737 5.80 -12.12 6.79
CA ILE A 737 6.23 -12.26 5.41
C ILE A 737 7.72 -12.56 5.40
N THR A 738 8.12 -13.64 4.76
CA THR A 738 9.51 -14.11 4.73
C THR A 738 10.16 -13.98 3.35
N GLY A 739 9.36 -13.73 2.30
CA GLY A 739 9.90 -13.53 0.96
C GLY A 739 8.81 -13.34 -0.11
N ARG A 740 9.26 -13.41 -1.36
CA ARG A 740 8.38 -13.36 -2.52
C ARG A 740 8.81 -14.41 -3.53
N LEU A 741 7.89 -15.25 -4.02
CA LEU A 741 8.18 -16.37 -4.92
C LEU A 741 8.99 -15.96 -6.16
N LYS A 742 8.58 -14.88 -6.83
CA LYS A 742 9.23 -14.37 -8.05
C LYS A 742 10.53 -13.61 -7.79
N GLU A 743 10.85 -13.31 -6.54
CA GLU A 743 12.07 -12.59 -6.13
C GLU A 743 13.04 -13.50 -5.37
N LEU A 744 12.66 -14.77 -5.11
CA LEU A 744 13.59 -15.74 -4.55
C LEU A 744 14.80 -15.90 -5.47
N ILE A 745 15.96 -15.75 -4.88
CA ILE A 745 17.24 -16.04 -5.53
C ILE A 745 17.49 -17.53 -5.36
N ILE A 746 17.57 -18.25 -6.47
CA ILE A 746 17.98 -19.65 -6.47
C ILE A 746 19.46 -19.69 -6.83
N THR A 747 20.32 -19.90 -5.85
CA THR A 747 21.77 -19.97 -6.07
C THR A 747 22.15 -21.15 -6.98
N ALA A 748 23.33 -21.12 -7.59
CA ALA A 748 23.83 -22.25 -8.36
C ALA A 748 23.95 -23.55 -7.54
N GLY A 749 23.95 -23.48 -6.24
CA GLY A 749 23.88 -24.60 -5.32
C GLY A 749 22.46 -25.12 -5.04
N GLY A 750 21.43 -24.46 -5.60
CA GLY A 750 20.03 -24.83 -5.42
C GLY A 750 19.43 -24.36 -4.09
N GLU A 751 20.08 -23.45 -3.35
CA GLU A 751 19.51 -22.88 -2.13
C GLU A 751 18.62 -21.68 -2.44
N ASN A 752 17.42 -21.68 -1.87
CA ASN A 752 16.47 -20.59 -1.98
C ASN A 752 16.81 -19.49 -0.96
N VAL A 753 17.05 -18.29 -1.45
CA VAL A 753 17.41 -17.11 -0.63
C VAL A 753 16.38 -16.03 -0.78
N ALA A 754 15.81 -15.56 0.33
CA ALA A 754 14.90 -14.42 0.37
C ALA A 754 15.73 -13.12 0.44
N PRO A 755 15.85 -12.34 -0.64
CA PRO A 755 16.78 -11.21 -0.69
C PRO A 755 16.42 -10.08 0.27
N VAL A 756 15.13 -9.79 0.46
CA VAL A 756 14.65 -8.67 1.26
C VAL A 756 15.11 -8.76 2.72
N LEU A 757 15.13 -9.97 3.30
CA LEU A 757 15.58 -10.16 4.69
C LEU A 757 17.05 -9.79 4.87
N ILE A 758 17.89 -10.17 3.91
CA ILE A 758 19.34 -9.86 3.93
C ILE A 758 19.56 -8.36 3.70
N GLU A 759 18.82 -7.77 2.75
CA GLU A 759 18.89 -6.34 2.44
C GLU A 759 18.47 -5.47 3.62
N ASP A 760 17.39 -5.83 4.32
CA ASP A 760 16.92 -5.09 5.49
C ASP A 760 17.86 -5.26 6.70
N THR A 761 18.42 -6.46 6.88
CA THR A 761 19.48 -6.69 7.89
C THR A 761 20.68 -5.78 7.62
N LEU A 762 21.15 -5.71 6.37
CA LEU A 762 22.29 -4.88 6.01
C LEU A 762 22.00 -3.38 6.18
N LYS A 763 20.81 -2.91 5.82
CA LYS A 763 20.41 -1.50 6.04
C LYS A 763 20.35 -1.13 7.53
N SER A 764 20.00 -2.08 8.39
CA SER A 764 20.05 -1.89 9.85
C SER A 764 21.48 -1.75 10.37
N GLU A 765 22.43 -2.52 9.82
CA GLU A 765 23.86 -2.45 10.18
C GLU A 765 24.59 -1.23 9.61
N LEU A 766 24.11 -0.72 8.47
CA LEU A 766 24.70 0.39 7.71
C LEU A 766 23.70 1.52 7.47
N PRO A 767 23.43 2.37 8.45
CA PRO A 767 22.43 3.44 8.36
C PRO A 767 22.74 4.53 7.32
N CYS A 768 23.94 4.54 6.72
CA CYS A 768 24.30 5.40 5.60
C CYS A 768 23.65 4.98 4.26
N LEU A 769 23.21 3.72 4.17
CA LEU A 769 22.61 3.18 2.93
C LEU A 769 21.18 3.68 2.75
N SER A 770 20.86 4.05 1.51
CA SER A 770 19.51 4.37 1.05
C SER A 770 18.80 3.10 0.55
N ASN A 771 19.41 2.48 -0.44
CA ASN A 771 18.93 1.25 -1.04
C ASN A 771 20.06 0.22 -1.14
N CYS A 772 19.70 -1.04 -1.20
CA CYS A 772 20.61 -2.11 -1.60
C CYS A 772 19.83 -3.17 -2.36
N MET A 773 20.52 -3.93 -3.20
CA MET A 773 19.91 -4.99 -3.97
C MET A 773 20.83 -6.21 -4.04
N LEU A 774 20.34 -7.33 -3.50
CA LEU A 774 21.04 -8.61 -3.48
C LEU A 774 20.97 -9.27 -4.87
N ILE A 775 22.10 -9.79 -5.33
CA ILE A 775 22.29 -10.51 -6.58
C ILE A 775 22.79 -11.91 -6.28
N GLY A 776 22.29 -12.92 -6.98
CA GLY A 776 22.76 -14.31 -6.74
C GLY A 776 21.99 -15.38 -7.53
N ASP A 777 20.94 -15.01 -8.28
CA ASP A 777 20.15 -16.00 -9.05
C ASP A 777 21.05 -16.73 -10.06
N LYS A 778 21.09 -18.06 -9.95
CA LYS A 778 21.95 -18.97 -10.75
C LYS A 778 23.46 -18.65 -10.63
N ARG A 779 23.89 -17.86 -9.62
CA ARG A 779 25.27 -17.48 -9.39
C ARG A 779 25.92 -18.34 -8.29
N LYS A 780 27.26 -18.41 -8.30
CA LYS A 780 28.05 -19.24 -7.34
C LYS A 780 28.00 -18.72 -5.92
N PHE A 781 27.74 -17.41 -5.74
CA PHE A 781 27.69 -16.74 -4.46
C PHE A 781 26.80 -15.49 -4.55
N LEU A 782 26.47 -14.91 -3.40
CA LEU A 782 25.70 -13.68 -3.32
C LEU A 782 26.62 -12.46 -3.41
N SER A 783 26.23 -11.50 -4.22
CA SER A 783 26.79 -10.16 -4.24
C SER A 783 25.72 -9.10 -4.00
N ILE A 784 26.11 -7.86 -3.70
CA ILE A 784 25.13 -6.81 -3.41
C ILE A 784 25.55 -5.46 -4.01
N LEU A 785 24.58 -4.78 -4.60
CA LEU A 785 24.68 -3.39 -5.03
C LEU A 785 24.20 -2.49 -3.89
N LEU A 786 24.97 -1.44 -3.59
CA LEU A 786 24.70 -0.49 -2.50
C LEU A 786 24.53 0.91 -3.03
N THR A 787 23.60 1.68 -2.47
CA THR A 787 23.49 3.12 -2.70
C THR A 787 23.52 3.87 -1.37
N MET A 788 24.23 5.00 -1.34
CA MET A 788 24.28 5.85 -0.14
C MET A 788 23.11 6.85 -0.15
N LYS A 789 22.71 7.30 1.03
CA LYS A 789 21.69 8.34 1.19
C LYS A 789 22.22 9.67 0.63
N THR A 790 21.58 10.18 -0.39
CA THR A 790 21.87 11.48 -1.01
C THR A 790 20.71 12.45 -0.85
N ASN A 791 20.98 13.73 -1.07
CA ASN A 791 19.95 14.73 -1.26
C ASN A 791 19.24 14.48 -2.60
N MET A 792 17.99 14.89 -2.70
CA MET A 792 17.17 14.73 -3.91
C MET A 792 16.87 16.13 -4.49
N ASN A 793 16.90 16.23 -5.80
CA ASN A 793 16.35 17.38 -6.50
C ASN A 793 14.83 17.41 -6.26
N MET A 794 14.33 18.49 -5.72
CA MET A 794 12.93 18.61 -5.30
C MET A 794 11.95 18.69 -6.49
N ASP A 795 12.44 19.14 -7.66
CA ASP A 795 11.62 19.31 -8.86
C ASP A 795 11.59 18.03 -9.70
N SER A 796 12.77 17.50 -10.05
CA SER A 796 12.88 16.32 -10.91
C SER A 796 12.72 15.00 -10.13
N GLY A 797 12.99 14.98 -8.82
CA GLY A 797 13.04 13.75 -8.03
C GLY A 797 14.29 12.91 -8.27
N GLU A 798 15.32 13.46 -8.92
CA GLU A 798 16.60 12.79 -9.16
C GLU A 798 17.53 12.91 -7.95
N PRO A 799 18.34 11.88 -7.65
CA PRO A 799 19.35 11.96 -6.62
C PRO A 799 20.50 12.90 -7.04
N LEU A 800 20.92 13.74 -6.09
CA LEU A 800 22.05 14.62 -6.23
C LEU A 800 23.34 13.90 -5.78
N ASP A 801 24.49 14.43 -6.17
CA ASP A 801 25.79 13.90 -5.74
C ASP A 801 26.05 14.16 -4.23
N ALA A 802 25.49 15.24 -3.68
CA ALA A 802 25.64 15.60 -2.27
C ALA A 802 25.00 14.56 -1.35
N LEU A 803 25.77 14.03 -0.40
CA LEU A 803 25.29 13.11 0.61
C LEU A 803 24.23 13.76 1.52
N ALA A 804 23.25 12.98 1.94
CA ALA A 804 22.29 13.42 2.95
C ALA A 804 22.96 13.60 4.32
N PRO A 805 22.45 14.47 5.19
CA PRO A 805 23.06 14.74 6.49
C PRO A 805 23.35 13.49 7.34
N ALA A 806 22.48 12.50 7.28
CA ALA A 806 22.66 11.23 8.01
C ALA A 806 23.85 10.41 7.47
N ALA A 807 24.05 10.40 6.15
CA ALA A 807 25.22 9.74 5.54
C ALA A 807 26.51 10.49 5.85
N ILE A 808 26.52 11.83 5.77
CA ILE A 808 27.67 12.65 6.17
C ILE A 808 28.07 12.41 7.63
N GLU A 809 27.10 12.33 8.53
CA GLU A 809 27.36 12.07 9.94
C GLU A 809 27.95 10.67 10.14
N TRP A 810 27.43 9.67 9.44
CA TRP A 810 27.99 8.32 9.47
C TRP A 810 29.42 8.30 8.92
N CYS A 811 29.69 8.96 7.79
CA CYS A 811 31.05 9.09 7.24
C CYS A 811 32.02 9.70 8.25
N ARG A 812 31.61 10.75 8.95
CA ARG A 812 32.42 11.36 10.01
C ARG A 812 32.64 10.44 11.21
N SER A 813 31.64 9.62 11.56
CA SER A 813 31.76 8.66 12.67
C SER A 813 32.78 7.56 12.40
N VAL A 814 33.01 7.24 11.13
CA VAL A 814 34.02 6.27 10.70
C VAL A 814 35.36 6.91 10.31
N GLY A 815 35.51 8.24 10.52
CA GLY A 815 36.74 8.97 10.27
C GLY A 815 36.90 9.53 8.85
N SER A 816 35.86 9.51 8.04
CA SER A 816 35.85 10.09 6.70
C SER A 816 35.36 11.54 6.68
N ARG A 817 35.80 12.32 5.69
CA ARG A 817 35.37 13.69 5.43
C ARG A 817 34.48 13.81 4.19
N ALA A 818 34.07 12.71 3.57
CA ALA A 818 33.26 12.71 2.38
C ALA A 818 31.93 13.46 2.59
N ASN A 819 31.56 14.31 1.63
CA ASN A 819 30.29 15.03 1.59
C ASN A 819 29.50 14.74 0.30
N THR A 820 30.11 14.10 -0.67
CA THR A 820 29.52 13.71 -1.96
C THR A 820 29.77 12.23 -2.23
N ILE A 821 29.02 11.65 -3.16
CA ILE A 821 29.29 10.29 -3.66
C ILE A 821 30.63 10.24 -4.37
N GLN A 822 30.97 11.30 -5.12
CA GLN A 822 32.26 11.38 -5.78
C GLN A 822 33.42 11.33 -4.76
N ASP A 823 33.33 12.01 -3.62
CA ASP A 823 34.34 11.91 -2.55
C ASP A 823 34.54 10.45 -2.06
N VAL A 824 33.48 9.64 -2.11
CA VAL A 824 33.55 8.23 -1.70
C VAL A 824 34.16 7.35 -2.78
N LEU A 825 33.96 7.67 -4.08
CA LEU A 825 34.31 6.79 -5.20
C LEU A 825 35.62 7.20 -5.92
N ALA A 826 35.99 8.46 -5.93
CA ALA A 826 37.15 9.01 -6.72
C ALA A 826 38.55 8.59 -6.22
N GLY A 827 38.62 7.98 -5.11
CA GLY A 827 39.76 7.27 -4.53
C GLY A 827 39.22 6.60 -3.30
N PRO A 828 38.85 5.31 -3.37
CA PRO A 828 37.95 4.70 -2.39
C PRO A 828 38.40 5.03 -0.97
N ASP A 829 37.57 5.78 -0.24
CA ASP A 829 37.83 6.16 1.15
C ASP A 829 37.97 4.88 1.99
N VAL A 830 39.20 4.58 2.40
CA VAL A 830 39.56 3.35 3.09
C VAL A 830 38.74 3.16 4.37
N ASN A 831 38.37 4.25 5.05
CA ASN A 831 37.59 4.19 6.28
C ASN A 831 36.13 3.79 5.96
N ILE A 832 35.55 4.38 4.91
CA ILE A 832 34.19 4.03 4.46
C ILE A 832 34.17 2.57 3.97
N MET A 833 35.13 2.17 3.11
CA MET A 833 35.16 0.81 2.55
C MET A 833 35.32 -0.23 3.65
N ARG A 834 36.18 0.03 4.64
CA ARG A 834 36.30 -0.86 5.82
C ARG A 834 35.01 -0.93 6.63
N ALA A 835 34.41 0.21 6.94
CA ALA A 835 33.19 0.27 7.75
C ALA A 835 32.00 -0.41 7.06
N ILE A 836 31.91 -0.34 5.73
CA ILE A 836 30.92 -1.09 4.96
C ILE A 836 31.19 -2.58 5.03
N GLN A 837 32.45 -3.01 4.83
CA GLN A 837 32.82 -4.42 4.95
C GLN A 837 32.52 -4.96 6.36
N ASP A 838 32.87 -4.22 7.41
CA ASP A 838 32.56 -4.58 8.80
C ASP A 838 31.04 -4.71 9.02
N GLY A 839 30.22 -3.87 8.38
CA GLY A 839 28.75 -3.96 8.41
C GLY A 839 28.22 -5.20 7.69
N ILE A 840 28.77 -5.51 6.54
CA ILE A 840 28.45 -6.74 5.79
C ILE A 840 28.83 -7.97 6.60
N ASP A 841 30.00 -7.95 7.24
CA ASP A 841 30.45 -9.07 8.07
C ASP A 841 29.55 -9.27 9.29
N ARG A 842 29.01 -8.19 9.88
CA ARG A 842 28.00 -8.29 10.95
C ARG A 842 26.70 -8.88 10.45
N ALA A 843 26.20 -8.43 9.28
CA ALA A 843 25.01 -8.98 8.65
C ALA A 843 25.21 -10.47 8.29
N ASN A 844 26.37 -10.83 7.75
CA ASN A 844 26.73 -12.21 7.42
C ASN A 844 26.79 -13.16 8.63
N LYS A 845 27.04 -12.66 9.84
CA LYS A 845 26.97 -13.48 11.07
C LYS A 845 25.54 -13.90 11.41
N LEU A 846 24.54 -13.19 10.92
CA LEU A 846 23.13 -13.50 11.13
C LEU A 846 22.57 -14.40 10.01
N ALA A 847 23.37 -14.67 8.95
CA ALA A 847 22.94 -15.49 7.82
C ALA A 847 22.73 -16.96 8.27
N PRO A 848 21.57 -17.58 7.95
CA PRO A 848 21.24 -18.95 8.31
C PRO A 848 22.21 -19.99 7.75
N SER A 849 22.78 -19.73 6.57
CA SER A 849 23.73 -20.62 5.91
C SER A 849 24.89 -19.86 5.26
N ASN A 850 25.93 -20.59 4.86
CA ASN A 850 27.07 -20.00 4.14
C ASN A 850 26.68 -19.52 2.73
N ALA A 851 25.69 -20.14 2.08
CA ALA A 851 25.22 -19.72 0.75
C ALA A 851 24.44 -18.40 0.82
N GLN A 852 23.94 -18.04 1.99
CA GLN A 852 23.21 -16.78 2.23
C GLN A 852 24.13 -15.63 2.67
N ARG A 853 25.44 -15.80 2.60
CA ARG A 853 26.41 -14.73 2.92
C ARG A 853 26.78 -13.92 1.70
N ILE A 854 26.78 -12.60 1.86
CA ILE A 854 27.26 -11.64 0.87
C ILE A 854 28.78 -11.79 0.76
N GLN A 855 29.28 -12.04 -0.44
CA GLN A 855 30.73 -12.24 -0.68
C GLN A 855 31.37 -11.05 -1.41
N LYS A 856 30.63 -10.37 -2.27
CA LYS A 856 31.12 -9.19 -3.00
C LYS A 856 30.09 -8.06 -2.98
N TRP A 857 30.55 -6.83 -3.04
CA TRP A 857 29.70 -5.65 -3.02
C TRP A 857 30.34 -4.48 -3.77
N THR A 858 29.51 -3.51 -4.13
CA THR A 858 29.98 -2.21 -4.68
C THR A 858 28.99 -1.10 -4.34
N ILE A 859 29.50 0.14 -4.25
CA ILE A 859 28.66 1.33 -4.11
C ILE A 859 28.40 1.86 -5.52
N LEU A 860 27.12 2.13 -5.85
CA LEU A 860 26.73 2.73 -7.10
C LEU A 860 26.87 4.25 -7.05
N PRO A 861 27.15 4.91 -8.21
CA PRO A 861 27.40 6.34 -8.27
C PRO A 861 26.15 7.21 -8.08
N LYS A 862 24.95 6.63 -8.16
CA LYS A 862 23.67 7.32 -7.95
C LYS A 862 22.75 6.47 -7.10
N ASP A 863 21.94 7.11 -6.25
CA ASP A 863 20.88 6.42 -5.52
C ASP A 863 19.75 5.97 -6.46
N PHE A 864 18.99 4.98 -6.06
CA PHE A 864 17.82 4.54 -6.82
C PHE A 864 16.73 5.61 -6.80
N SER A 865 16.06 5.78 -7.93
CA SER A 865 15.01 6.80 -8.07
C SER A 865 13.91 6.38 -9.04
N ILE A 866 12.76 7.05 -8.96
CA ILE A 866 11.66 6.83 -9.90
C ILE A 866 12.06 7.33 -11.30
N PRO A 867 12.63 8.54 -11.46
CA PRO A 867 13.12 9.01 -12.77
C PRO A 867 14.23 8.13 -13.34
N GLY A 868 15.09 7.57 -12.50
CA GLY A 868 16.17 6.66 -12.90
C GLY A 868 15.67 5.28 -13.38
N GLY A 869 14.41 4.93 -13.07
CA GLY A 869 13.79 3.68 -13.45
C GLY A 869 13.97 2.53 -12.45
N GLU A 870 14.85 2.68 -11.46
CA GLU A 870 15.13 1.64 -10.45
C GLU A 870 13.96 1.45 -9.46
N LEU A 871 13.20 2.51 -9.20
CA LEU A 871 12.05 2.47 -8.30
C LEU A 871 10.73 2.58 -9.08
N GLY A 872 9.73 1.91 -8.56
CA GLY A 872 8.34 2.09 -9.01
C GLY A 872 7.68 3.32 -8.35
N PRO A 873 6.44 3.70 -8.78
CA PRO A 873 5.70 4.84 -8.22
C PRO A 873 5.46 4.73 -6.70
N THR A 874 5.45 3.52 -6.17
CA THR A 874 5.31 3.21 -4.74
C THR A 874 6.64 3.08 -4.00
N MET A 875 7.76 3.54 -4.62
CA MET A 875 9.13 3.45 -4.08
C MET A 875 9.66 2.02 -3.91
N LYS A 876 9.03 1.02 -4.53
CA LYS A 876 9.50 -0.37 -4.55
C LYS A 876 10.57 -0.55 -5.62
N THR A 877 11.65 -1.29 -5.32
CA THR A 877 12.73 -1.61 -6.26
C THR A 877 12.23 -2.49 -7.40
N LYS A 878 12.49 -2.05 -8.63
CA LYS A 878 12.25 -2.83 -9.85
C LYS A 878 13.47 -3.70 -10.15
N ARG A 879 13.62 -4.85 -9.46
CA ARG A 879 14.79 -5.73 -9.55
C ARG A 879 15.24 -6.05 -10.98
N PRO A 880 14.35 -6.44 -11.94
CA PRO A 880 14.77 -6.71 -13.31
C PRO A 880 15.38 -5.48 -14.01
N GLN A 881 14.85 -4.28 -13.74
CA GLN A 881 15.37 -3.04 -14.33
C GLN A 881 16.75 -2.67 -13.76
N VAL A 882 16.93 -2.91 -12.45
CA VAL A 882 18.24 -2.69 -11.80
C VAL A 882 19.27 -3.69 -12.34
N VAL A 883 18.91 -4.97 -12.47
CA VAL A 883 19.81 -5.98 -13.08
C VAL A 883 20.21 -5.60 -14.50
N LEU A 884 19.26 -5.18 -15.31
CA LEU A 884 19.52 -4.76 -16.68
C LEU A 884 20.43 -3.53 -16.73
N LYS A 885 20.12 -2.51 -15.94
CA LYS A 885 20.86 -1.23 -15.93
C LYS A 885 22.28 -1.36 -15.42
N TYR A 886 22.52 -2.24 -14.46
CA TYR A 886 23.83 -2.45 -13.84
C TYR A 886 24.47 -3.79 -14.21
N SER A 887 24.06 -4.38 -15.35
CA SER A 887 24.53 -5.71 -15.79
C SER A 887 26.06 -5.82 -15.84
N GLU A 888 26.77 -4.86 -16.43
CA GLU A 888 28.23 -4.85 -16.46
C GLU A 888 28.87 -4.85 -15.06
N THR A 889 28.31 -4.06 -14.15
CA THR A 889 28.80 -4.00 -12.76
C THR A 889 28.56 -5.32 -12.03
N ILE A 890 27.44 -5.96 -12.31
CA ILE A 890 27.08 -7.26 -11.73
C ILE A 890 28.01 -8.35 -12.29
N GLU A 891 28.23 -8.40 -13.60
CA GLU A 891 29.10 -9.44 -14.20
C GLU A 891 30.53 -9.37 -13.66
N ARG A 892 31.09 -8.18 -13.43
CA ARG A 892 32.43 -8.00 -12.82
C ARG A 892 32.58 -8.70 -11.45
N PHE A 893 31.50 -8.94 -10.71
CA PHE A 893 31.55 -9.72 -9.48
C PHE A 893 31.91 -11.18 -9.75
N TYR A 894 31.55 -11.72 -10.89
CA TYR A 894 31.62 -13.15 -11.22
C TYR A 894 32.67 -13.53 -12.25
N GLU A 895 33.37 -12.54 -12.85
CA GLU A 895 34.46 -12.72 -13.80
C GLU A 895 35.76 -13.26 -13.19
N SER A 896 35.85 -13.38 -11.86
CA SER A 896 37.08 -13.81 -11.18
C SER A 896 36.94 -15.17 -10.50
#